data_3b3f96c0fe27740653a235ddfabf094d
#
_entry.id   3b3f96c0fe27740653a235ddfabf094d
#
_cell.length_a   1.000
_cell.length_b   1.000
_cell.length_c   1.000
_cell.angle_alpha   90.00
_cell.angle_beta   90.00
_cell.angle_gamma   90.00
#
_symmetry.space_group_name_H-M   'P 1'
#
loop_
_entity.id
_entity.type
_entity.pdbx_description
1 polymer ?
#
loop_
_entity_poly.entity_id
_entity_poly.type
_entity_poly.pdbx_seq_one_letter_code
_entity_poly.pdbx_strand_id
1 'polypeptide(L)'
;MANFPNLFKPIRIGDLELANRIVHVPTDISSSHADGSVSERDILHHAEIARGGTSLIIVGATSPDGKTGRPTVTSLVADGDNYIPGLARLAEAMHRYGAKCAVQLQHPGRQAAIPRYNTMSTNDMVIKVPWSAGHEVIYANAEEKGKQARAMTVEEVLDMIELFSEAAWRVQQAGFDAVELHAAHGYLLAQFMSPYTNRRNDRFGGSLENRLRFPLAIIDQIHKKCGRDFPVLVRYSVDEWIPGGRDLEESKAVARMFEEAGVAALDLSQCITETPGAGFDPMYYEQGWTIYASEAIKKVVNIPVINSHTLRDPEYCEQILAAGKTDLVGLSRQLLADPYWPVKARQGKTQEIRRCISCLVGCWQESMLAKKEIRCAINPAVGDARYGRMQKAKQSLNIAVVGGGPAGMEAARVAAIRGHKVTIFEKTGELGGAILGCCLVPGKEKMKWYADWIRRQIKSLGVAVRYRTQPTVDDLRTYDVVVNATGASSYVPDLPGADGSNVVRFEEVMACPKRTCENYPGDRQMTRVGERVIVWGDHFQAVDTAQFLASIGKQVTIITPNRELGATIEPVHMYVVRKRFNQTDAEALTSKPYKHPVRVITSATLLEIRADAAVIMDREFNRITLPADTVVLCQVQPNSGLFN
;
A
#
# COMPACT_ATOMS: atom_id res chain seq x y z
N MET A 1 5.11 -32.84 -11.50
CA MET A 1 5.88 -31.69 -12.01
C MET A 1 5.93 -30.64 -10.90
N ALA A 2 7.04 -29.92 -10.77
CA ALA A 2 7.10 -28.83 -9.79
C ALA A 2 6.08 -27.75 -10.14
N ASN A 3 5.29 -27.30 -9.16
CA ASN A 3 4.41 -26.16 -9.35
C ASN A 3 5.27 -24.91 -9.61
N PHE A 4 4.97 -24.15 -10.67
CA PHE A 4 5.66 -22.91 -11.02
C PHE A 4 7.18 -23.07 -11.27
N PRO A 5 7.62 -23.83 -12.30
CA PRO A 5 9.02 -24.16 -12.54
C PRO A 5 9.91 -22.94 -12.80
N ASN A 6 9.40 -21.87 -13.44
CA ASN A 6 10.19 -20.66 -13.68
C ASN A 6 10.34 -19.82 -12.41
N LEU A 7 9.32 -19.72 -11.60
CA LEU A 7 9.33 -18.97 -10.33
C LEU A 7 10.34 -19.53 -9.34
N PHE A 8 10.51 -20.87 -9.32
CA PHE A 8 11.42 -21.56 -8.41
C PHE A 8 12.74 -22.01 -9.07
N LYS A 9 13.04 -21.54 -10.28
CA LYS A 9 14.32 -21.75 -10.94
C LYS A 9 15.38 -20.83 -10.33
N PRO A 10 16.59 -21.34 -9.97
CA PRO A 10 17.68 -20.48 -9.52
C PRO A 10 18.07 -19.44 -10.55
N ILE A 11 18.66 -18.34 -10.08
CA ILE A 11 19.18 -17.24 -10.91
C ILE A 11 20.38 -16.60 -10.22
N ARG A 12 21.27 -15.97 -10.99
CA ARG A 12 22.41 -15.21 -10.47
C ARG A 12 22.20 -13.71 -10.66
N ILE A 13 22.63 -12.91 -9.67
CA ILE A 13 22.77 -11.46 -9.71
C ILE A 13 24.28 -11.18 -9.46
N GLY A 14 25.04 -10.87 -10.51
CA GLY A 14 26.49 -10.90 -10.40
C GLY A 14 26.97 -12.28 -9.91
N ASP A 15 27.76 -12.31 -8.84
CA ASP A 15 28.23 -13.54 -8.22
C ASP A 15 27.25 -14.14 -7.19
N LEU A 16 26.18 -13.45 -6.87
CA LEU A 16 25.19 -13.90 -5.91
C LEU A 16 24.20 -14.89 -6.53
N GLU A 17 24.17 -16.13 -6.04
CA GLU A 17 23.21 -17.15 -6.46
C GLU A 17 21.95 -17.11 -5.59
N LEU A 18 20.78 -17.04 -6.22
CA LEU A 18 19.46 -17.04 -5.60
C LEU A 18 18.75 -18.38 -5.87
N ALA A 19 18.18 -18.97 -4.83
CA ALA A 19 17.50 -20.27 -4.89
C ALA A 19 16.16 -20.25 -5.66
N ASN A 20 15.60 -19.08 -5.87
CA ASN A 20 14.38 -18.84 -6.65
C ASN A 20 14.32 -17.38 -7.15
N ARG A 21 13.29 -17.04 -7.93
CA ARG A 21 13.14 -15.72 -8.54
C ARG A 21 12.25 -14.76 -7.77
N ILE A 22 12.06 -14.97 -6.46
CA ILE A 22 11.21 -14.18 -5.60
C ILE A 22 12.06 -13.24 -4.75
N VAL A 23 11.81 -11.95 -4.87
CA VAL A 23 12.51 -10.89 -4.15
C VAL A 23 11.53 -10.15 -3.24
N HIS A 24 11.88 -9.97 -1.97
CA HIS A 24 11.25 -8.95 -1.14
C HIS A 24 11.87 -7.61 -1.48
N VAL A 25 11.16 -6.79 -2.26
CA VAL A 25 11.64 -5.45 -2.61
C VAL A 25 11.51 -4.49 -1.44
N PRO A 26 12.37 -3.45 -1.35
CA PRO A 26 12.50 -2.60 -0.18
C PRO A 26 11.17 -2.04 0.32
N THR A 27 10.97 -2.15 1.62
CA THR A 27 9.80 -1.61 2.32
C THR A 27 10.28 -0.98 3.62
N ASP A 28 10.06 0.32 3.80
CA ASP A 28 10.29 0.97 5.09
C ASP A 28 9.19 0.51 6.06
N ILE A 29 9.57 -0.22 7.09
CA ILE A 29 8.65 -0.73 8.11
C ILE A 29 8.52 0.18 9.32
N SER A 30 9.28 1.27 9.36
CA SER A 30 9.24 2.31 10.40
C SER A 30 9.29 1.75 11.82
N SER A 31 10.16 0.76 12.06
CA SER A 31 10.26 0.04 13.33
C SER A 31 11.61 0.15 14.03
N SER A 32 12.61 0.76 13.41
CA SER A 32 13.93 0.93 13.97
C SER A 32 13.92 1.89 15.18
N HIS A 33 14.94 1.80 16.02
CA HIS A 33 15.09 2.73 17.14
C HIS A 33 15.22 4.18 16.67
N ALA A 34 14.95 5.14 17.55
CA ALA A 34 14.98 6.57 17.23
C ALA A 34 16.36 7.06 16.77
N ASP A 35 17.43 6.41 17.21
CA ASP A 35 18.80 6.66 16.75
C ASP A 35 19.13 6.06 15.38
N GLY A 36 18.22 5.24 14.82
CA GLY A 36 18.38 4.54 13.55
C GLY A 36 19.03 3.16 13.67
N SER A 37 19.28 2.67 14.88
CA SER A 37 19.77 1.30 15.11
C SER A 37 18.67 0.26 14.90
N VAL A 38 19.09 -0.96 14.55
CA VAL A 38 18.20 -2.10 14.30
C VAL A 38 17.44 -2.50 15.57
N SER A 39 16.13 -2.57 15.48
CA SER A 39 15.25 -3.06 16.55
C SER A 39 15.03 -4.58 16.45
N GLU A 40 14.54 -5.19 17.52
CA GLU A 40 14.11 -6.60 17.51
C GLU A 40 12.97 -6.84 16.51
N ARG A 41 12.15 -5.83 16.27
CA ARG A 41 11.04 -5.90 15.32
C ARG A 41 11.53 -5.91 13.88
N ASP A 42 12.59 -5.15 13.54
CA ASP A 42 13.23 -5.24 12.22
C ASP A 42 13.71 -6.66 11.96
N ILE A 43 14.38 -7.27 12.96
CA ILE A 43 14.89 -8.64 12.88
C ILE A 43 13.74 -9.64 12.68
N LEU A 44 12.71 -9.60 13.52
CA LEU A 44 11.60 -10.54 13.46
C LEU A 44 10.82 -10.44 12.15
N HIS A 45 10.61 -9.23 11.64
CA HIS A 45 9.89 -9.00 10.40
C HIS A 45 10.61 -9.64 9.20
N HIS A 46 11.89 -9.35 9.03
CA HIS A 46 12.66 -9.84 7.88
C HIS A 46 12.95 -11.35 8.01
N ALA A 47 13.20 -11.84 9.22
CA ALA A 47 13.33 -13.28 9.49
C ALA A 47 12.07 -14.08 9.14
N GLU A 48 10.88 -13.52 9.36
CA GLU A 48 9.62 -14.19 9.01
C GLU A 48 9.41 -14.27 7.50
N ILE A 49 9.81 -13.25 6.75
CA ILE A 49 9.80 -13.26 5.28
C ILE A 49 10.82 -14.28 4.74
N ALA A 50 12.02 -14.33 5.31
CA ALA A 50 13.04 -15.33 4.95
C ALA A 50 12.55 -16.76 5.20
N ARG A 51 11.94 -17.01 6.35
CA ARG A 51 11.33 -18.29 6.71
C ARG A 51 10.23 -18.71 5.73
N GLY A 52 9.53 -17.74 5.14
CA GLY A 52 8.53 -17.96 4.10
C GLY A 52 9.10 -18.42 2.76
N GLY A 53 10.43 -18.46 2.58
CA GLY A 53 11.09 -18.99 1.39
C GLY A 53 11.42 -17.97 0.30
N THR A 54 11.42 -16.67 0.62
CA THR A 54 11.92 -15.61 -0.27
C THR A 54 13.43 -15.74 -0.42
N SER A 55 13.97 -15.68 -1.66
CA SER A 55 15.40 -15.89 -1.91
C SER A 55 16.28 -14.67 -1.74
N LEU A 56 15.77 -13.47 -2.02
CA LEU A 56 16.45 -12.20 -1.78
C LEU A 56 15.55 -11.26 -1.00
N ILE A 57 16.07 -10.69 0.08
CA ILE A 57 15.37 -9.70 0.90
C ILE A 57 16.16 -8.41 0.88
N ILE A 58 15.56 -7.35 0.34
CA ILE A 58 16.16 -6.02 0.33
C ILE A 58 15.54 -5.21 1.47
N VAL A 59 16.35 -4.91 2.48
CA VAL A 59 15.94 -4.12 3.64
C VAL A 59 15.87 -2.65 3.23
N GLY A 60 14.73 -2.04 3.32
CA GLY A 60 14.54 -0.61 3.01
C GLY A 60 14.02 0.15 4.23
N ALA A 61 14.18 1.44 4.32
CA ALA A 61 15.17 2.29 3.70
C ALA A 61 16.24 2.62 4.74
N THR A 62 17.50 2.57 4.37
CA THR A 62 18.60 2.84 5.28
C THR A 62 19.32 4.13 4.86
N SER A 63 19.42 5.11 5.75
CA SER A 63 20.08 6.36 5.45
C SER A 63 21.61 6.22 5.52
N PRO A 64 22.34 6.66 4.47
CA PRO A 64 23.79 6.77 4.51
C PRO A 64 24.26 7.98 5.36
N ASP A 65 23.34 8.87 5.73
CA ASP A 65 23.61 10.07 6.52
C ASP A 65 22.40 10.41 7.40
N GLY A 66 22.45 9.99 8.63
CA GLY A 66 21.42 10.27 9.63
C GLY A 66 21.33 11.75 10.05
N LYS A 67 22.33 12.56 9.70
CA LYS A 67 22.38 14.00 10.04
C LYS A 67 21.62 14.86 9.04
N THR A 68 21.79 14.59 7.73
CA THR A 68 21.23 15.44 6.68
C THR A 68 19.99 14.86 6.03
N GLY A 69 19.74 13.53 6.13
CA GLY A 69 18.57 12.97 5.50
C GLY A 69 18.12 11.60 5.98
N ARG A 70 17.06 11.57 6.78
CA ARG A 70 16.33 10.34 7.09
C ARG A 70 14.92 10.43 6.53
N PRO A 71 14.40 9.37 5.86
CA PRO A 71 13.05 9.37 5.30
C PRO A 71 11.96 9.40 6.38
N THR A 72 12.19 8.73 7.53
CA THR A 72 11.31 8.77 8.70
C THR A 72 12.14 8.84 9.97
N VAL A 73 11.52 9.17 11.11
CA VAL A 73 12.19 9.23 12.41
C VAL A 73 12.64 7.85 12.92
N THR A 74 12.11 6.77 12.32
CA THR A 74 12.37 5.38 12.68
C THR A 74 12.94 4.57 11.51
N SER A 75 13.59 5.23 10.54
CA SER A 75 14.35 4.54 9.48
C SER A 75 15.73 4.16 9.97
N LEU A 76 16.26 3.06 9.42
CA LEU A 76 17.62 2.60 9.67
C LEU A 76 18.67 3.63 9.22
N VAL A 77 19.83 3.59 9.87
CA VAL A 77 20.99 4.43 9.55
C VAL A 77 22.24 3.56 9.45
N ALA A 78 23.16 3.92 8.54
CA ALA A 78 24.45 3.24 8.34
C ALA A 78 25.63 4.25 8.24
N ASP A 79 25.52 5.40 8.92
CA ASP A 79 26.52 6.49 8.88
C ASP A 79 27.67 6.34 9.87
N GLY A 80 27.69 5.27 10.67
CA GLY A 80 28.74 5.01 11.66
C GLY A 80 28.95 3.53 11.92
N ASP A 81 30.16 3.15 12.35
CA ASP A 81 30.54 1.75 12.58
C ASP A 81 29.78 1.12 13.76
N ASN A 82 29.23 1.95 14.65
CA ASN A 82 28.36 1.53 15.76
C ASN A 82 27.08 0.84 15.30
N TYR A 83 26.66 1.00 14.04
CA TYR A 83 25.48 0.33 13.46
C TYR A 83 25.79 -1.08 12.93
N ILE A 84 27.08 -1.41 12.66
CA ILE A 84 27.50 -2.72 12.10
C ILE A 84 26.98 -3.90 12.94
N PRO A 85 27.10 -3.95 14.27
CA PRO A 85 26.63 -5.09 15.06
C PRO A 85 25.11 -5.35 14.96
N GLY A 86 24.31 -4.29 14.91
CA GLY A 86 22.86 -4.39 14.73
C GLY A 86 22.49 -4.91 13.34
N LEU A 87 23.10 -4.36 12.31
CA LEU A 87 22.93 -4.80 10.91
C LEU A 87 23.39 -6.26 10.73
N ALA A 88 24.48 -6.69 11.39
CA ALA A 88 24.95 -8.08 11.33
C ALA A 88 23.92 -9.06 11.91
N ARG A 89 23.30 -8.74 13.05
CA ARG A 89 22.21 -9.55 13.62
C ARG A 89 21.01 -9.66 12.67
N LEU A 90 20.71 -8.58 11.96
CA LEU A 90 19.63 -8.57 10.96
C LEU A 90 19.95 -9.45 9.76
N ALA A 91 21.18 -9.38 9.22
CA ALA A 91 21.65 -10.24 8.12
C ALA A 91 21.65 -11.72 8.53
N GLU A 92 22.22 -12.06 9.70
CA GLU A 92 22.25 -13.43 10.24
C GLU A 92 20.83 -14.01 10.39
N ALA A 93 19.87 -13.21 10.84
CA ALA A 93 18.49 -13.67 11.03
C ALA A 93 17.83 -14.09 9.70
N MET A 94 18.17 -13.44 8.60
CA MET A 94 17.70 -13.81 7.25
C MET A 94 18.47 -15.02 6.69
N HIS A 95 19.79 -15.02 6.81
CA HIS A 95 20.65 -16.12 6.38
C HIS A 95 20.31 -17.46 7.04
N ARG A 96 19.87 -17.43 8.31
CA ARG A 96 19.42 -18.62 9.06
C ARG A 96 18.33 -19.43 8.34
N TYR A 97 17.54 -18.78 7.49
CA TYR A 97 16.51 -19.41 6.67
C TYR A 97 16.91 -19.57 5.19
N GLY A 98 18.19 -19.33 4.85
CA GLY A 98 18.71 -19.50 3.49
C GLY A 98 18.40 -18.37 2.52
N ALA A 99 17.84 -17.27 2.98
CA ALA A 99 17.65 -16.08 2.16
C ALA A 99 18.97 -15.32 2.02
N LYS A 100 19.20 -14.74 0.84
CA LYS A 100 20.20 -13.71 0.60
C LYS A 100 19.64 -12.36 1.00
N CYS A 101 20.49 -11.43 1.42
CA CYS A 101 20.01 -10.12 1.89
C CYS A 101 20.85 -8.96 1.34
N ALA A 102 20.15 -7.86 1.09
CA ALA A 102 20.73 -6.58 0.69
C ALA A 102 20.15 -5.45 1.55
N VAL A 103 20.85 -4.32 1.64
CA VAL A 103 20.35 -3.08 2.22
C VAL A 103 20.12 -2.07 1.11
N GLN A 104 18.94 -1.43 1.10
CA GLN A 104 18.71 -0.28 0.24
C GLN A 104 19.21 1.00 0.92
N LEU A 105 20.24 1.62 0.33
CA LEU A 105 20.72 2.93 0.74
C LEU A 105 19.88 4.03 0.11
N GLN A 106 19.33 4.89 0.95
CA GLN A 106 18.42 5.95 0.55
C GLN A 106 18.73 7.24 1.27
N HIS A 107 18.90 8.32 0.52
CA HIS A 107 18.82 9.68 1.06
C HIS A 107 17.58 10.37 0.49
N PRO A 108 16.62 10.83 1.31
CA PRO A 108 15.36 11.36 0.83
C PRO A 108 15.45 12.72 0.11
N GLY A 109 16.59 13.41 0.24
CA GLY A 109 16.78 14.72 -0.38
C GLY A 109 15.72 15.72 0.10
N ARG A 110 15.03 16.36 -0.83
CA ARG A 110 13.93 17.32 -0.56
C ARG A 110 12.78 16.73 0.30
N GLN A 111 12.68 15.41 0.39
CA GLN A 111 11.64 14.70 1.15
C GLN A 111 12.11 14.26 2.54
N ALA A 112 13.23 14.75 3.04
CA ALA A 112 13.76 14.35 4.35
C ALA A 112 12.82 14.74 5.49
N ALA A 113 12.52 13.78 6.37
CA ALA A 113 11.78 14.06 7.59
C ALA A 113 12.71 14.59 8.70
N ILE A 114 14.00 14.23 8.65
CA ILE A 114 15.07 14.72 9.51
C ILE A 114 16.27 15.07 8.62
N PRO A 115 16.82 16.30 8.69
CA PRO A 115 16.31 17.42 9.49
C PRO A 115 14.96 17.92 8.99
N ARG A 116 14.14 18.44 9.88
CA ARG A 116 12.83 18.99 9.55
C ARG A 116 12.91 20.25 8.66
N TYR A 117 14.04 20.92 8.68
CA TYR A 117 14.29 22.19 7.98
C TYR A 117 15.58 22.10 7.17
N ASN A 118 15.71 22.94 6.13
CA ASN A 118 16.90 23.00 5.27
C ASN A 118 17.26 21.66 4.61
N THR A 119 16.26 20.96 4.10
CA THR A 119 16.48 19.74 3.30
C THR A 119 17.28 20.05 2.04
N MET A 120 18.12 19.11 1.64
CA MET A 120 18.97 19.24 0.46
C MET A 120 18.28 18.72 -0.79
N SER A 121 18.53 19.36 -1.94
CA SER A 121 18.00 18.99 -3.24
C SER A 121 18.97 19.35 -4.35
N THR A 122 18.60 19.10 -5.59
CA THR A 122 19.32 19.55 -6.77
C THR A 122 19.25 21.07 -6.95
N ASN A 123 18.14 21.68 -6.55
CA ASN A 123 17.82 23.09 -6.69
C ASN A 123 17.08 23.60 -5.46
N ASP A 124 17.05 24.92 -5.29
CA ASP A 124 16.10 25.54 -4.38
C ASP A 124 14.68 25.31 -4.90
N MET A 125 13.87 24.56 -4.17
CA MET A 125 12.54 24.19 -4.65
C MET A 125 11.55 23.91 -3.53
N VAL A 126 10.28 24.18 -3.83
CA VAL A 126 9.15 23.77 -3.01
C VAL A 126 8.54 22.52 -3.65
N ILE A 127 8.26 21.50 -2.85
CA ILE A 127 7.56 20.31 -3.31
C ILE A 127 6.08 20.66 -3.46
N LYS A 128 5.54 20.47 -4.65
CA LYS A 128 4.11 20.55 -4.91
C LYS A 128 3.53 19.14 -4.87
N VAL A 129 2.80 18.83 -3.81
CA VAL A 129 2.17 17.50 -3.66
C VAL A 129 0.69 17.62 -4.03
N PRO A 130 0.25 17.15 -5.21
CA PRO A 130 -1.11 17.38 -5.73
C PRO A 130 -2.23 16.67 -4.95
N TRP A 131 -1.87 15.83 -3.99
CA TRP A 131 -2.77 15.02 -3.16
C TRP A 131 -2.84 15.48 -1.70
N SER A 132 -2.07 16.51 -1.36
CA SER A 132 -2.05 17.13 -0.03
C SER A 132 -3.16 18.17 0.18
N ALA A 133 -4.19 18.22 -0.67
CA ALA A 133 -5.29 19.14 -0.47
C ALA A 133 -5.85 18.97 0.94
N GLY A 134 -5.38 19.79 1.90
CA GLY A 134 -5.74 19.80 3.31
C GLY A 134 -4.99 18.82 4.23
N HIS A 135 -4.12 17.95 3.72
CA HIS A 135 -3.27 17.07 4.54
C HIS A 135 -1.80 17.50 4.45
N GLU A 136 -1.44 18.44 5.27
CA GLU A 136 -0.09 19.03 5.37
C GLU A 136 1.01 18.07 5.85
N VAL A 137 0.82 16.74 5.82
CA VAL A 137 1.57 15.85 6.74
C VAL A 137 2.56 14.93 6.07
N ILE A 138 2.58 14.78 4.74
CA ILE A 138 3.42 13.72 4.16
C ILE A 138 4.89 14.09 4.15
N TYR A 139 5.18 15.32 3.89
CA TYR A 139 6.53 15.86 4.03
C TYR A 139 6.42 17.11 4.89
N ALA A 140 6.73 16.99 6.16
CA ALA A 140 6.66 18.07 7.16
C ALA A 140 7.36 19.38 6.74
N ASN A 141 8.00 19.39 5.57
CA ASN A 141 8.78 20.48 5.02
C ASN A 141 8.12 21.18 3.81
N ALA A 142 7.06 20.62 3.23
CA ALA A 142 6.50 21.15 1.98
C ALA A 142 5.51 22.31 2.16
N GLU A 143 4.94 22.49 3.34
CA GLU A 143 3.78 23.35 3.54
C GLU A 143 3.90 24.45 4.60
N GLU A 144 4.90 24.42 5.44
CA GLU A 144 5.18 25.63 6.24
C GLU A 144 5.75 26.71 5.31
N LYS A 145 5.04 27.82 5.18
CA LYS A 145 5.45 28.98 4.39
C LYS A 145 6.93 29.33 4.68
N GLY A 146 7.78 29.23 3.63
CA GLY A 146 9.20 29.55 3.72
C GLY A 146 10.14 28.36 3.85
N LYS A 147 9.67 27.09 3.86
CA LYS A 147 10.54 25.91 3.86
C LYS A 147 10.78 25.46 2.43
N GLN A 148 11.94 25.81 1.91
CA GLN A 148 12.45 25.33 0.64
C GLN A 148 13.56 24.30 0.89
N ALA A 149 13.58 23.23 0.08
CA ALA A 149 14.79 22.45 -0.03
C ALA A 149 15.83 23.30 -0.74
N ARG A 150 17.04 23.38 -0.18
CA ARG A 150 18.13 24.16 -0.77
C ARG A 150 18.92 23.31 -1.77
N ALA A 151 19.53 23.99 -2.74
CA ALA A 151 20.48 23.37 -3.65
C ALA A 151 21.72 22.86 -2.88
N MET A 152 22.18 21.66 -3.22
CA MET A 152 23.50 21.16 -2.76
C MET A 152 24.62 21.89 -3.50
N THR A 153 25.69 22.22 -2.82
CA THR A 153 26.95 22.63 -3.45
C THR A 153 27.62 21.44 -4.15
N VAL A 154 28.64 21.70 -4.97
CA VAL A 154 29.42 20.64 -5.63
C VAL A 154 30.17 19.81 -4.58
N GLU A 155 30.71 20.46 -3.54
CA GLU A 155 31.40 19.82 -2.42
C GLU A 155 30.48 18.88 -1.66
N GLU A 156 29.25 19.32 -1.34
CA GLU A 156 28.25 18.47 -0.67
C GLU A 156 27.84 17.25 -1.53
N VAL A 157 27.82 17.39 -2.86
CA VAL A 157 27.59 16.23 -3.74
C VAL A 157 28.75 15.24 -3.68
N LEU A 158 30.00 15.72 -3.62
CA LEU A 158 31.17 14.88 -3.46
C LEU A 158 31.22 14.20 -2.09
N ASP A 159 30.91 14.91 -1.03
CA ASP A 159 30.81 14.34 0.33
C ASP A 159 29.72 13.26 0.38
N MET A 160 28.59 13.49 -0.29
CA MET A 160 27.50 12.51 -0.33
C MET A 160 27.89 11.21 -1.08
N ILE A 161 28.73 11.30 -2.13
CA ILE A 161 29.29 10.11 -2.80
C ILE A 161 30.09 9.27 -1.79
N GLU A 162 30.91 9.93 -0.97
CA GLU A 162 31.70 9.27 0.05
C GLU A 162 30.80 8.61 1.12
N LEU A 163 29.79 9.33 1.64
CA LEU A 163 28.86 8.81 2.64
C LEU A 163 28.11 7.57 2.15
N PHE A 164 27.63 7.53 0.89
CA PHE A 164 27.01 6.35 0.32
C PHE A 164 27.98 5.18 0.23
N SER A 165 29.23 5.42 -0.17
CA SER A 165 30.23 4.35 -0.31
C SER A 165 30.67 3.80 1.05
N GLU A 166 30.82 4.66 2.06
CA GLU A 166 31.08 4.26 3.44
C GLU A 166 29.94 3.45 4.04
N ALA A 167 28.69 3.87 3.80
CA ALA A 167 27.52 3.11 4.23
C ALA A 167 27.46 1.72 3.57
N ALA A 168 27.78 1.62 2.27
CA ALA A 168 27.85 0.34 1.55
C ALA A 168 28.94 -0.59 2.12
N TRP A 169 30.11 -0.02 2.48
CA TRP A 169 31.17 -0.76 3.13
C TRP A 169 30.73 -1.31 4.49
N ARG A 170 30.05 -0.51 5.33
CA ARG A 170 29.51 -0.96 6.62
C ARG A 170 28.48 -2.07 6.46
N VAL A 171 27.62 -1.96 5.44
CA VAL A 171 26.64 -3.01 5.08
C VAL A 171 27.37 -4.32 4.71
N GLN A 172 28.45 -4.25 3.93
CA GLN A 172 29.28 -5.41 3.60
C GLN A 172 29.95 -6.00 4.86
N GLN A 173 30.54 -5.15 5.73
CA GLN A 173 31.13 -5.60 7.00
C GLN A 173 30.11 -6.25 7.94
N ALA A 174 28.84 -5.84 7.86
CA ALA A 174 27.73 -6.45 8.60
C ALA A 174 27.29 -7.83 8.01
N GLY A 175 27.91 -8.27 6.90
CA GLY A 175 27.65 -9.57 6.31
C GLY A 175 26.45 -9.63 5.36
N PHE A 176 25.96 -8.49 4.87
CA PHE A 176 24.97 -8.49 3.78
C PHE A 176 25.63 -8.91 2.46
N ASP A 177 24.85 -9.59 1.61
CA ASP A 177 25.32 -10.15 0.33
C ASP A 177 25.38 -9.11 -0.80
N ALA A 178 24.68 -7.98 -0.68
CA ALA A 178 24.61 -6.93 -1.70
C ALA A 178 24.16 -5.60 -1.10
N VAL A 179 24.24 -4.54 -1.90
CA VAL A 179 23.65 -3.23 -1.60
C VAL A 179 22.75 -2.78 -2.76
N GLU A 180 21.68 -2.05 -2.47
CA GLU A 180 20.84 -1.42 -3.48
C GLU A 180 20.85 0.09 -3.30
N LEU A 181 20.98 0.84 -4.40
CA LEU A 181 20.85 2.29 -4.42
C LEU A 181 19.43 2.70 -4.77
N HIS A 182 18.84 3.57 -3.95
CA HIS A 182 17.49 4.07 -4.20
C HIS A 182 17.50 5.30 -5.11
N ALA A 183 17.31 5.09 -6.40
CA ALA A 183 17.26 6.13 -7.45
C ALA A 183 15.84 6.31 -8.01
N ALA A 184 14.79 6.07 -7.20
CA ALA A 184 13.38 6.16 -7.56
C ALA A 184 12.60 7.16 -6.70
N HIS A 185 11.31 7.34 -6.99
CA HIS A 185 10.29 8.01 -6.19
C HIS A 185 10.58 9.49 -5.86
N GLY A 186 11.46 10.15 -6.64
CA GLY A 186 11.83 11.54 -6.40
C GLY A 186 12.70 11.77 -5.17
N TYR A 187 13.39 10.73 -4.64
CA TYR A 187 14.42 10.86 -3.62
C TYR A 187 15.73 11.39 -4.21
N LEU A 188 16.78 11.59 -3.41
CA LEU A 188 17.95 12.37 -3.81
C LEU A 188 18.57 11.93 -5.13
N LEU A 189 18.86 10.64 -5.33
CA LEU A 189 19.45 10.16 -6.58
C LEU A 189 18.49 10.37 -7.76
N ALA A 190 17.20 10.08 -7.60
CA ALA A 190 16.18 10.34 -8.60
C ALA A 190 16.07 11.83 -8.93
N GLN A 191 16.21 12.73 -7.93
CA GLN A 191 16.21 14.18 -8.16
C GLN A 191 17.34 14.61 -9.09
N PHE A 192 18.54 14.03 -8.95
CA PHE A 192 19.65 14.31 -9.85
C PHE A 192 19.42 13.76 -11.26
N MET A 193 18.80 12.59 -11.39
CA MET A 193 18.55 11.93 -12.67
C MET A 193 17.44 12.59 -13.47
N SER A 194 16.42 13.14 -12.82
CA SER A 194 15.22 13.68 -13.47
C SER A 194 15.44 15.05 -14.07
N PRO A 195 15.08 15.28 -15.35
CA PRO A 195 15.12 16.63 -15.95
C PRO A 195 14.07 17.57 -15.35
N TYR A 196 13.02 17.03 -14.74
CA TYR A 196 11.98 17.82 -14.04
C TYR A 196 12.52 18.49 -12.77
N THR A 197 13.30 17.74 -11.98
CA THR A 197 13.85 18.25 -10.71
C THR A 197 15.25 18.81 -10.82
N ASN A 198 16.09 18.31 -11.74
CA ASN A 198 17.48 18.74 -11.89
C ASN A 198 17.60 19.87 -12.92
N ARG A 199 17.69 21.09 -12.43
CA ARG A 199 17.89 22.31 -13.23
C ARG A 199 19.26 22.93 -12.99
N ARG A 200 20.25 22.13 -12.58
CA ARG A 200 21.63 22.57 -12.35
C ARG A 200 22.31 22.90 -13.66
N ASN A 201 23.21 23.87 -13.61
CA ASN A 201 24.05 24.30 -14.75
C ASN A 201 25.53 23.95 -14.58
N ASP A 202 25.85 23.16 -13.53
CA ASP A 202 27.20 22.62 -13.31
C ASP A 202 27.33 21.18 -13.89
N ARG A 203 28.47 20.53 -13.59
CA ARG A 203 28.79 19.19 -14.08
C ARG A 203 27.81 18.08 -13.65
N PHE A 204 26.84 18.35 -12.78
CA PHE A 204 25.82 17.41 -12.30
C PHE A 204 24.44 17.70 -12.87
N GLY A 205 24.31 18.62 -13.84
CA GLY A 205 23.03 18.99 -14.46
C GLY A 205 23.12 19.17 -15.96
N GLY A 206 21.97 19.40 -16.61
CA GLY A 206 21.86 19.55 -18.06
C GLY A 206 21.70 18.22 -18.80
N SER A 207 22.75 17.74 -19.49
CA SER A 207 22.69 16.49 -20.26
C SER A 207 22.42 15.26 -19.40
N LEU A 208 21.98 14.16 -20.03
CA LEU A 208 21.72 12.89 -19.35
C LEU A 208 22.98 12.38 -18.63
N GLU A 209 24.14 12.45 -19.26
CA GLU A 209 25.43 12.03 -18.72
C GLU A 209 25.77 12.83 -17.45
N ASN A 210 25.54 14.15 -17.46
CA ASN A 210 25.78 14.98 -16.30
C ASN A 210 24.79 14.69 -15.16
N ARG A 211 23.51 14.48 -15.48
CA ARG A 211 22.49 14.13 -14.49
C ARG A 211 22.76 12.78 -13.84
N LEU A 212 23.35 11.83 -14.57
CA LEU A 212 23.74 10.51 -14.07
C LEU A 212 25.12 10.49 -13.40
N ARG A 213 25.94 11.54 -13.53
CA ARG A 213 27.30 11.60 -12.95
C ARG A 213 27.31 11.30 -11.45
N PHE A 214 26.34 11.78 -10.69
CA PHE A 214 26.25 11.56 -9.25
C PHE A 214 25.99 10.08 -8.91
N PRO A 215 24.91 9.41 -9.35
CA PRO A 215 24.69 7.99 -9.05
C PRO A 215 25.80 7.09 -9.62
N LEU A 216 26.35 7.38 -10.79
CA LEU A 216 27.46 6.61 -11.37
C LEU A 216 28.75 6.73 -10.56
N ALA A 217 29.03 7.92 -10.01
CA ALA A 217 30.19 8.12 -9.13
C ALA A 217 30.04 7.37 -7.79
N ILE A 218 28.81 7.24 -7.26
CA ILE A 218 28.55 6.42 -6.08
C ILE A 218 28.84 4.94 -6.38
N ILE A 219 28.38 4.41 -7.50
CA ILE A 219 28.62 3.01 -7.92
C ILE A 219 30.11 2.74 -8.05
N ASP A 220 30.85 3.62 -8.74
CA ASP A 220 32.30 3.50 -8.91
C ASP A 220 33.02 3.51 -7.55
N GLN A 221 32.61 4.40 -6.64
CA GLN A 221 33.23 4.50 -5.31
C GLN A 221 32.91 3.29 -4.41
N ILE A 222 31.69 2.72 -4.51
CA ILE A 222 31.35 1.46 -3.84
C ILE A 222 32.23 0.33 -4.34
N HIS A 223 32.40 0.19 -5.67
CA HIS A 223 33.26 -0.85 -6.24
C HIS A 223 34.73 -0.70 -5.82
N LYS A 224 35.22 0.54 -5.64
CA LYS A 224 36.59 0.79 -5.13
C LYS A 224 36.75 0.37 -3.67
N LYS A 225 35.73 0.57 -2.82
CA LYS A 225 35.77 0.24 -1.39
C LYS A 225 35.43 -1.20 -1.08
N CYS A 226 34.38 -1.72 -1.71
CA CYS A 226 33.80 -3.03 -1.41
C CYS A 226 34.31 -4.15 -2.34
N GLY A 227 35.00 -3.79 -3.43
CA GLY A 227 35.34 -4.73 -4.50
C GLY A 227 34.25 -4.85 -5.55
N ARG A 228 34.63 -5.25 -6.78
CA ARG A 228 33.67 -5.42 -7.89
C ARG A 228 32.76 -6.64 -7.74
N ASP A 229 33.19 -7.62 -6.91
CA ASP A 229 32.42 -8.83 -6.64
C ASP A 229 31.27 -8.60 -5.64
N PHE A 230 31.25 -7.45 -4.94
CA PHE A 230 30.14 -7.07 -4.09
C PHE A 230 29.03 -6.46 -4.94
N PRO A 231 27.86 -7.14 -5.11
CA PRO A 231 26.84 -6.73 -6.04
C PRO A 231 26.18 -5.41 -5.64
N VAL A 232 26.12 -4.47 -6.58
CA VAL A 232 25.36 -3.21 -6.46
C VAL A 232 24.11 -3.33 -7.32
N LEU A 233 22.94 -3.23 -6.71
CA LEU A 233 21.66 -3.13 -7.37
C LEU A 233 21.22 -1.65 -7.45
N VAL A 234 20.40 -1.32 -8.42
CA VAL A 234 19.80 0.01 -8.50
C VAL A 234 18.29 -0.10 -8.66
N ARG A 235 17.56 0.53 -7.74
CA ARG A 235 16.13 0.75 -7.90
C ARG A 235 15.88 2.12 -8.48
N TYR A 236 15.19 2.21 -9.65
CA TYR A 236 14.89 3.48 -10.28
C TYR A 236 13.48 3.53 -10.87
N SER A 237 12.89 4.74 -10.90
CA SER A 237 11.62 4.98 -11.58
C SER A 237 11.84 4.97 -13.08
N VAL A 238 11.14 4.08 -13.80
CA VAL A 238 11.26 3.96 -15.26
C VAL A 238 10.45 5.06 -15.95
N ASP A 239 9.35 5.47 -15.35
CA ASP A 239 8.52 6.59 -15.82
C ASP A 239 8.10 7.45 -14.62
N GLU A 240 8.24 8.75 -14.76
CA GLU A 240 7.91 9.72 -13.71
C GLU A 240 6.46 10.22 -13.79
N TRP A 241 5.77 9.92 -14.90
CA TRP A 241 4.35 10.28 -15.12
C TRP A 241 4.05 11.77 -14.96
N ILE A 242 5.01 12.63 -15.28
CA ILE A 242 4.88 14.08 -15.19
C ILE A 242 5.48 14.75 -16.43
N PRO A 243 4.84 15.80 -17.00
CA PRO A 243 5.41 16.54 -18.11
C PRO A 243 6.79 17.11 -17.76
N GLY A 244 7.77 16.87 -18.64
CA GLY A 244 9.16 17.27 -18.41
C GLY A 244 9.94 16.37 -17.46
N GLY A 245 9.33 15.29 -16.99
CA GLY A 245 10.00 14.21 -16.26
C GLY A 245 10.67 13.21 -17.21
N ARG A 246 11.33 12.22 -16.62
CA ARG A 246 11.94 11.11 -17.36
C ARG A 246 10.87 10.11 -17.77
N ASP A 247 10.91 9.72 -19.04
CA ASP A 247 10.04 8.72 -19.63
C ASP A 247 10.75 7.36 -19.84
N LEU A 248 10.03 6.40 -20.40
CA LEU A 248 10.55 5.06 -20.69
C LEU A 248 11.72 5.08 -21.68
N GLU A 249 11.72 5.98 -22.67
CA GLU A 249 12.78 6.01 -23.69
C GLU A 249 14.11 6.52 -23.11
N GLU A 250 14.08 7.59 -22.32
CA GLU A 250 15.28 8.03 -21.60
C GLU A 250 15.71 6.96 -20.57
N SER A 251 14.78 6.30 -19.93
CA SER A 251 15.07 5.24 -18.94
C SER A 251 15.75 4.00 -19.53
N LYS A 252 15.58 3.70 -20.81
CA LYS A 252 16.37 2.68 -21.52
C LYS A 252 17.84 3.07 -21.64
N ALA A 253 18.13 4.34 -21.92
CA ALA A 253 19.51 4.83 -21.95
C ALA A 253 20.14 4.78 -20.54
N VAL A 254 19.38 5.19 -19.51
CA VAL A 254 19.79 5.08 -18.10
C VAL A 254 20.14 3.64 -17.72
N ALA A 255 19.32 2.67 -18.13
CA ALA A 255 19.55 1.25 -17.84
C ALA A 255 20.89 0.74 -18.40
N ARG A 256 21.22 1.11 -19.64
CA ARG A 256 22.53 0.76 -20.27
C ARG A 256 23.69 1.40 -19.51
N MET A 257 23.59 2.67 -19.14
CA MET A 257 24.63 3.35 -18.38
C MET A 257 24.87 2.72 -17.00
N PHE A 258 23.82 2.22 -16.34
CA PHE A 258 23.96 1.46 -15.10
C PHE A 258 24.65 0.08 -15.34
N GLU A 259 24.26 -0.64 -16.39
CA GLU A 259 24.93 -1.92 -16.75
C GLU A 259 26.41 -1.68 -17.04
N GLU A 260 26.77 -0.67 -17.84
CA GLU A 260 28.15 -0.28 -18.16
C GLU A 260 28.94 0.11 -16.89
N ALA A 261 28.30 0.71 -15.90
CA ALA A 261 28.90 1.02 -14.61
C ALA A 261 29.11 -0.20 -13.68
N GLY A 262 28.64 -1.39 -14.08
CA GLY A 262 28.80 -2.62 -13.31
C GLY A 262 27.67 -2.90 -12.32
N VAL A 263 26.48 -2.30 -12.50
CA VAL A 263 25.30 -2.66 -11.74
C VAL A 263 24.93 -4.12 -11.99
N ALA A 264 24.68 -4.88 -10.92
CA ALA A 264 24.43 -6.31 -11.00
C ALA A 264 22.96 -6.68 -11.32
N ALA A 265 22.00 -5.83 -10.97
CA ALA A 265 20.58 -5.98 -11.32
C ALA A 265 19.84 -4.64 -11.21
N LEU A 266 18.73 -4.52 -11.94
CA LEU A 266 17.84 -3.37 -11.92
C LEU A 266 16.53 -3.73 -11.24
N ASP A 267 16.13 -3.00 -10.18
CA ASP A 267 14.77 -3.05 -9.59
C ASP A 267 13.93 -1.90 -10.14
N LEU A 268 12.91 -2.24 -10.91
CA LEU A 268 12.10 -1.24 -11.61
C LEU A 268 10.95 -0.76 -10.76
N SER A 269 10.80 0.56 -10.71
CA SER A 269 9.69 1.24 -10.07
C SER A 269 9.10 2.32 -10.99
N GLN A 270 8.17 3.10 -10.47
CA GLN A 270 7.44 4.15 -11.17
C GLN A 270 7.37 5.40 -10.31
N CYS A 271 6.97 6.52 -10.88
CA CYS A 271 6.62 7.77 -10.24
C CYS A 271 7.76 8.62 -9.67
N ILE A 272 7.37 9.84 -9.36
CA ILE A 272 8.05 10.74 -8.42
C ILE A 272 7.06 11.18 -7.34
N THR A 273 7.48 12.09 -6.45
CA THR A 273 6.65 12.60 -5.35
C THR A 273 5.31 13.21 -5.83
N GLU A 274 5.34 13.88 -6.96
CA GLU A 274 4.19 14.55 -7.55
C GLU A 274 3.18 13.60 -8.22
N THR A 275 3.54 12.34 -8.44
CA THR A 275 2.71 11.32 -9.10
C THR A 275 2.52 10.04 -8.27
N PRO A 276 2.06 10.15 -7.01
CA PRO A 276 2.10 9.05 -6.03
C PRO A 276 1.19 7.87 -6.37
N GLY A 277 0.14 8.08 -7.17
CA GLY A 277 -0.76 7.02 -7.60
C GLY A 277 -0.03 5.88 -8.29
N ALA A 278 0.94 6.20 -9.16
CA ALA A 278 1.75 5.22 -9.88
C ALA A 278 2.81 4.53 -8.99
N GLY A 279 3.18 5.12 -7.83
CA GLY A 279 4.18 4.54 -6.92
C GLY A 279 3.60 3.60 -5.87
N PHE A 280 2.38 3.88 -5.41
CA PHE A 280 1.78 3.14 -4.31
C PHE A 280 0.68 2.16 -4.73
N ASP A 281 0.23 2.18 -5.99
CA ASP A 281 -0.75 1.26 -6.57
C ASP A 281 -1.96 1.00 -5.64
N PRO A 282 -2.86 1.96 -5.41
CA PRO A 282 -4.10 1.67 -4.71
C PRO A 282 -4.91 0.61 -5.46
N MET A 283 -5.96 0.10 -4.85
CA MET A 283 -6.67 -1.08 -5.35
C MET A 283 -7.26 -0.96 -6.77
N TYR A 284 -7.28 0.24 -7.34
CA TYR A 284 -7.77 0.52 -8.71
C TYR A 284 -6.80 0.09 -9.82
N TYR A 285 -5.52 -0.18 -9.51
CA TYR A 285 -4.53 -0.62 -10.48
C TYR A 285 -4.57 -2.13 -10.69
N GLU A 286 -4.53 -2.57 -11.96
CA GLU A 286 -4.52 -3.97 -12.31
C GLU A 286 -3.21 -4.67 -11.93
N GLN A 287 -3.27 -6.00 -11.75
CA GLN A 287 -2.07 -6.79 -11.51
C GLN A 287 -1.13 -6.71 -12.71
N GLY A 288 0.15 -6.43 -12.45
CA GLY A 288 1.19 -6.39 -13.47
C GLY A 288 1.10 -5.21 -14.45
N TRP A 289 0.44 -4.12 -14.08
CA TRP A 289 0.30 -2.94 -14.94
C TRP A 289 1.65 -2.32 -15.35
N THR A 290 2.74 -2.60 -14.63
CA THR A 290 4.11 -2.11 -14.94
C THR A 290 4.93 -3.07 -15.78
N ILE A 291 4.39 -4.23 -16.18
CA ILE A 291 5.16 -5.27 -16.87
C ILE A 291 5.71 -4.81 -18.23
N TYR A 292 5.03 -3.87 -18.90
CA TYR A 292 5.50 -3.27 -20.15
C TYR A 292 6.87 -2.61 -19.99
N ALA A 293 7.14 -2.01 -18.83
CA ALA A 293 8.40 -1.34 -18.54
C ALA A 293 9.54 -2.36 -18.39
N SER A 294 9.33 -3.44 -17.62
CA SER A 294 10.37 -4.49 -17.49
C SER A 294 10.64 -5.18 -18.81
N GLU A 295 9.61 -5.47 -19.62
CA GLU A 295 9.79 -6.04 -20.97
C GLU A 295 10.59 -5.11 -21.88
N ALA A 296 10.39 -3.79 -21.78
CA ALA A 296 11.14 -2.80 -22.56
C ALA A 296 12.60 -2.66 -22.10
N ILE A 297 12.85 -2.64 -20.78
CA ILE A 297 14.20 -2.53 -20.23
C ILE A 297 15.01 -3.81 -20.51
N LYS A 298 14.42 -4.99 -20.37
CA LYS A 298 15.11 -6.26 -20.71
C LYS A 298 15.60 -6.36 -22.16
N LYS A 299 15.00 -5.63 -23.08
CA LYS A 299 15.44 -5.59 -24.49
C LYS A 299 16.75 -4.82 -24.68
N VAL A 300 17.17 -4.04 -23.69
CA VAL A 300 18.32 -3.14 -23.81
C VAL A 300 19.44 -3.38 -22.82
N VAL A 301 19.26 -4.34 -21.88
CA VAL A 301 20.29 -4.80 -20.91
C VAL A 301 20.35 -6.30 -20.85
N ASN A 302 21.51 -6.84 -20.39
CA ASN A 302 21.74 -8.27 -20.18
C ASN A 302 21.69 -8.65 -18.69
N ILE A 303 21.81 -7.69 -17.78
CA ILE A 303 21.70 -7.91 -16.34
C ILE A 303 20.25 -8.21 -15.93
N PRO A 304 20.02 -8.97 -14.83
CA PRO A 304 18.70 -9.31 -14.35
C PRO A 304 17.83 -8.08 -14.03
N VAL A 305 16.55 -8.19 -14.38
CA VAL A 305 15.53 -7.17 -14.11
C VAL A 305 14.50 -7.70 -13.12
N ILE A 306 14.28 -6.97 -12.04
CA ILE A 306 13.24 -7.20 -11.04
C ILE A 306 12.05 -6.32 -11.40
N ASN A 307 10.86 -6.92 -11.58
CA ASN A 307 9.62 -6.15 -11.69
C ASN A 307 8.80 -6.29 -10.42
N SER A 308 8.34 -5.16 -9.91
CA SER A 308 7.46 -5.10 -8.74
C SER A 308 6.10 -4.51 -9.12
N HIS A 309 5.36 -3.94 -8.17
CA HIS A 309 4.00 -3.40 -8.30
C HIS A 309 2.90 -4.44 -8.54
N THR A 310 1.91 -4.42 -7.68
CA THR A 310 0.67 -5.23 -7.75
C THR A 310 0.80 -6.71 -8.12
N LEU A 311 1.98 -7.33 -8.03
CA LEU A 311 2.14 -8.77 -8.22
C LEU A 311 1.62 -9.52 -6.98
N ARG A 312 0.68 -10.47 -7.18
CA ARG A 312 -0.06 -11.15 -6.10
C ARG A 312 -0.24 -12.64 -6.34
N ASP A 313 -0.39 -13.00 -7.61
CA ASP A 313 -0.83 -14.31 -8.06
C ASP A 313 0.36 -15.14 -8.54
N PRO A 314 0.63 -16.33 -7.96
CA PRO A 314 1.71 -17.18 -8.41
C PRO A 314 1.59 -17.61 -9.87
N GLU A 315 0.37 -17.87 -10.34
CA GLU A 315 0.08 -18.25 -11.72
C GLU A 315 0.47 -17.12 -12.69
N TYR A 316 0.11 -15.87 -12.36
CA TYR A 316 0.49 -14.71 -13.16
C TYR A 316 2.00 -14.45 -13.12
N CYS A 317 2.64 -14.58 -11.95
CA CYS A 317 4.09 -14.45 -11.81
C CYS A 317 4.85 -15.49 -12.65
N GLU A 318 4.38 -16.73 -12.66
CA GLU A 318 4.93 -17.79 -13.52
C GLU A 318 4.80 -17.44 -15.00
N GLN A 319 3.64 -16.95 -15.44
CA GLN A 319 3.39 -16.57 -16.84
C GLN A 319 4.33 -15.47 -17.33
N ILE A 320 4.55 -14.40 -16.54
CA ILE A 320 5.43 -13.32 -16.94
C ILE A 320 6.92 -13.73 -16.96
N LEU A 321 7.34 -14.63 -16.07
CA LEU A 321 8.68 -15.23 -16.08
C LEU A 321 8.88 -16.17 -17.27
N ALA A 322 7.91 -17.05 -17.55
CA ALA A 322 7.94 -17.96 -18.70
C ALA A 322 7.96 -17.20 -20.03
N ALA A 323 7.27 -16.07 -20.11
CA ALA A 323 7.26 -15.19 -21.28
C ALA A 323 8.54 -14.32 -21.40
N GLY A 324 9.47 -14.40 -20.45
CA GLY A 324 10.70 -13.61 -20.44
C GLY A 324 10.49 -12.10 -20.25
N LYS A 325 9.35 -11.69 -19.69
CA LYS A 325 9.00 -10.27 -19.50
C LYS A 325 9.74 -9.62 -18.32
N THR A 326 10.18 -10.42 -17.38
CA THR A 326 11.03 -10.05 -16.25
C THR A 326 11.92 -11.24 -15.88
N ASP A 327 12.97 -11.03 -15.09
CA ASP A 327 13.83 -12.11 -14.57
C ASP A 327 13.48 -12.50 -13.15
N LEU A 328 13.04 -11.53 -12.34
CA LEU A 328 12.66 -11.71 -10.94
C LEU A 328 11.33 -11.00 -10.65
N VAL A 329 10.62 -11.54 -9.66
CA VAL A 329 9.33 -11.05 -9.18
C VAL A 329 9.53 -10.35 -7.85
N GLY A 330 9.30 -9.04 -7.84
CA GLY A 330 9.39 -8.18 -6.65
C GLY A 330 8.08 -8.15 -5.88
N LEU A 331 8.10 -8.62 -4.65
CA LEU A 331 6.96 -8.62 -3.73
C LEU A 331 7.27 -7.76 -2.50
N SER A 332 6.41 -6.81 -2.17
CA SER A 332 6.48 -6.01 -0.93
C SER A 332 5.21 -6.25 -0.11
N ARG A 333 4.16 -5.48 -0.36
CA ARG A 333 2.87 -5.57 0.36
C ARG A 333 2.23 -6.96 0.31
N GLN A 334 2.54 -7.76 -0.72
CA GLN A 334 2.09 -9.15 -0.77
C GLN A 334 2.72 -10.00 0.34
N LEU A 335 4.00 -9.79 0.64
CA LEU A 335 4.69 -10.51 1.73
C LEU A 335 4.30 -9.95 3.12
N LEU A 336 3.86 -8.69 3.21
CA LEU A 336 3.18 -8.19 4.41
C LEU A 336 1.84 -8.92 4.63
N ALA A 337 1.07 -9.09 3.58
CA ALA A 337 -0.20 -9.81 3.66
C ALA A 337 0.00 -11.30 3.98
N ASP A 338 0.99 -11.93 3.36
CA ASP A 338 1.32 -13.35 3.56
C ASP A 338 2.81 -13.61 3.36
N PRO A 339 3.64 -13.63 4.40
CA PRO A 339 5.07 -13.91 4.29
C PRO A 339 5.38 -15.33 3.78
N TYR A 340 4.42 -16.26 3.91
CA TYR A 340 4.55 -17.64 3.43
C TYR A 340 4.07 -17.84 1.99
N TRP A 341 3.87 -16.77 1.23
CA TRP A 341 3.47 -16.84 -0.18
C TRP A 341 4.39 -17.77 -0.99
N PRO A 342 5.75 -17.69 -0.90
CA PRO A 342 6.63 -18.55 -1.68
C PRO A 342 6.46 -20.04 -1.37
N VAL A 343 6.45 -20.41 -0.09
CA VAL A 343 6.32 -21.82 0.30
C VAL A 343 4.93 -22.38 -0.05
N LYS A 344 3.86 -21.59 0.10
CA LYS A 344 2.50 -21.98 -0.31
C LYS A 344 2.41 -22.17 -1.83
N ALA A 345 2.99 -21.26 -2.61
CA ALA A 345 3.06 -21.39 -4.06
C ALA A 345 3.82 -22.68 -4.46
N ARG A 346 4.99 -22.94 -3.87
CA ARG A 346 5.78 -24.16 -4.13
C ARG A 346 5.01 -25.45 -3.84
N GLN A 347 4.16 -25.41 -2.79
CA GLN A 347 3.32 -26.55 -2.41
C GLN A 347 2.01 -26.66 -3.22
N GLY A 348 1.74 -25.74 -4.16
CA GLY A 348 0.47 -25.71 -4.90
C GLY A 348 -0.73 -25.24 -4.08
N LYS A 349 -0.50 -24.67 -2.90
CA LYS A 349 -1.53 -24.18 -1.98
C LYS A 349 -1.92 -22.73 -2.25
N THR A 350 -2.10 -22.37 -3.53
CA THR A 350 -2.36 -20.98 -3.93
C THR A 350 -3.64 -20.42 -3.33
N GLN A 351 -4.64 -21.28 -3.06
CA GLN A 351 -5.88 -20.90 -2.39
C GLN A 351 -5.72 -20.54 -0.90
N GLU A 352 -4.62 -20.96 -0.27
CA GLU A 352 -4.27 -20.61 1.11
C GLU A 352 -3.53 -19.28 1.21
N ILE A 353 -3.11 -18.70 0.08
CA ILE A 353 -2.42 -17.40 0.04
C ILE A 353 -3.40 -16.28 0.37
N ARG A 354 -3.04 -15.46 1.36
CA ARG A 354 -3.73 -14.21 1.68
C ARG A 354 -3.22 -13.12 0.76
N ARG A 355 -3.96 -12.84 -0.31
CA ARG A 355 -3.56 -11.85 -1.32
C ARG A 355 -3.73 -10.43 -0.79
N CYS A 356 -2.73 -9.57 -1.02
CA CYS A 356 -2.81 -8.15 -0.68
C CYS A 356 -3.90 -7.45 -1.51
N ILE A 357 -4.80 -6.74 -0.83
CA ILE A 357 -5.93 -6.02 -1.44
C ILE A 357 -5.59 -4.58 -1.86
N SER A 358 -4.34 -4.15 -1.72
CA SER A 358 -3.87 -2.79 -2.07
C SER A 358 -4.66 -1.65 -1.41
N CYS A 359 -5.09 -1.82 -0.15
CA CYS A 359 -5.88 -0.82 0.58
C CYS A 359 -5.05 0.36 1.11
N LEU A 360 -3.72 0.23 1.20
CA LEU A 360 -2.77 1.23 1.71
C LEU A 360 -2.97 1.66 3.19
N VAL A 361 -3.94 1.14 3.90
CA VAL A 361 -4.30 1.60 5.27
C VAL A 361 -3.19 1.29 6.27
N GLY A 362 -2.87 0.00 6.48
CA GLY A 362 -1.90 -0.40 7.51
C GLY A 362 -0.45 -0.17 7.12
N CYS A 363 -0.11 -0.42 5.85
CA CYS A 363 1.27 -0.40 5.37
C CYS A 363 1.78 0.99 4.98
N TRP A 364 0.90 1.92 4.62
CA TRP A 364 1.29 3.25 4.17
C TRP A 364 0.70 4.35 5.06
N GLN A 365 -0.61 4.42 5.22
CA GLN A 365 -1.25 5.45 6.04
C GLN A 365 -0.78 5.40 7.50
N GLU A 366 -0.75 4.22 8.13
CA GLU A 366 -0.29 4.08 9.51
C GLU A 366 1.22 4.38 9.65
N SER A 367 2.06 3.86 8.75
CA SER A 367 3.51 4.04 8.88
C SER A 367 3.98 5.42 8.43
N MET A 368 3.63 5.84 7.23
CA MET A 368 4.17 7.08 6.64
C MET A 368 3.45 8.34 7.15
N LEU A 369 2.11 8.30 7.28
CA LEU A 369 1.35 9.47 7.70
C LEU A 369 1.18 9.55 9.23
N ALA A 370 0.69 8.48 9.84
CA ALA A 370 0.46 8.47 11.27
C ALA A 370 1.74 8.24 12.09
N LYS A 371 2.91 8.03 11.42
CA LYS A 371 4.23 7.80 12.05
C LYS A 371 4.24 6.63 13.03
N LYS A 372 3.40 5.62 12.75
CA LYS A 372 3.33 4.38 13.51
C LYS A 372 4.13 3.28 12.79
N GLU A 373 4.37 2.21 13.50
CA GLU A 373 4.95 1.01 12.92
C GLU A 373 4.03 0.39 11.88
N ILE A 374 4.63 -0.21 10.85
CA ILE A 374 3.88 -0.84 9.75
C ILE A 374 2.91 -1.91 10.25
N ARG A 375 1.72 -1.93 9.66
CA ARG A 375 0.68 -2.94 9.89
C ARG A 375 0.05 -3.36 8.56
N CYS A 376 -0.83 -4.35 8.62
CA CYS A 376 -1.62 -4.74 7.46
C CYS A 376 -3.09 -4.91 7.86
N ALA A 377 -4.00 -4.31 7.09
CA ALA A 377 -5.43 -4.36 7.37
C ALA A 377 -6.02 -5.79 7.34
N ILE A 378 -5.38 -6.70 6.61
CA ILE A 378 -5.84 -8.08 6.45
C ILE A 378 -4.91 -9.11 7.11
N ASN A 379 -3.78 -8.69 7.69
CA ASN A 379 -2.85 -9.55 8.42
C ASN A 379 -2.48 -8.91 9.76
N PRO A 380 -3.17 -9.23 10.84
CA PRO A 380 -2.90 -8.64 12.16
C PRO A 380 -1.55 -9.07 12.77
N ALA A 381 -0.88 -10.08 12.16
CA ALA A 381 0.43 -10.55 12.64
C ALA A 381 1.59 -9.63 12.21
N VAL A 382 1.39 -8.72 11.26
CA VAL A 382 2.46 -7.81 10.81
C VAL A 382 2.91 -6.93 11.97
N GLY A 383 4.21 -7.02 12.25
CA GLY A 383 4.84 -6.25 13.31
C GLY A 383 4.49 -6.69 14.74
N ASP A 384 3.79 -7.80 14.93
CA ASP A 384 3.56 -8.38 16.25
C ASP A 384 3.94 -9.86 16.29
N ALA A 385 5.13 -10.14 16.83
CA ALA A 385 5.67 -11.50 16.94
C ALA A 385 4.75 -12.47 17.73
N ARG A 386 3.88 -11.95 18.59
CA ARG A 386 2.91 -12.77 19.35
C ARG A 386 1.89 -13.41 18.43
N TYR A 387 1.46 -12.73 17.38
CA TYR A 387 0.52 -13.26 16.39
C TYR A 387 1.18 -14.19 15.36
N GLY A 388 2.46 -13.99 15.02
CA GLY A 388 3.20 -14.86 14.10
C GLY A 388 3.44 -16.27 14.69
N ARG A 389 3.47 -16.38 16.01
CA ARG A 389 3.69 -17.64 16.75
C ARG A 389 2.53 -17.95 17.69
N MET A 390 1.32 -18.04 17.14
CA MET A 390 0.13 -18.38 17.93
C MET A 390 0.29 -19.74 18.60
N GLN A 391 0.43 -19.72 19.93
CA GLN A 391 0.50 -20.93 20.73
C GLN A 391 -0.91 -21.45 21.05
N LYS A 392 -1.04 -22.78 21.15
CA LYS A 392 -2.26 -23.38 21.68
C LYS A 392 -2.56 -22.84 23.07
N ALA A 393 -3.82 -22.59 23.37
CA ALA A 393 -4.25 -22.20 24.70
C ALA A 393 -4.05 -23.36 25.66
N LYS A 394 -3.73 -23.07 26.92
CA LYS A 394 -3.61 -24.09 27.97
C LYS A 394 -4.94 -24.81 28.22
N GLN A 395 -6.05 -24.10 28.06
CA GLN A 395 -7.40 -24.63 28.24
C GLN A 395 -8.25 -24.24 27.02
N SER A 396 -9.00 -25.19 26.46
CA SER A 396 -9.99 -24.94 25.41
C SER A 396 -11.25 -24.31 26.00
N LEU A 397 -11.72 -23.24 25.41
CA LEU A 397 -12.94 -22.53 25.77
C LEU A 397 -13.99 -22.67 24.66
N ASN A 398 -15.28 -22.58 25.04
CA ASN A 398 -16.38 -22.38 24.11
C ASN A 398 -16.54 -20.86 23.84
N ILE A 399 -16.34 -20.42 22.62
CA ILE A 399 -16.37 -19.00 22.26
C ILE A 399 -17.51 -18.74 21.28
N ALA A 400 -18.39 -17.81 21.62
CA ALA A 400 -19.39 -17.26 20.71
C ALA A 400 -18.81 -16.00 20.05
N VAL A 401 -18.92 -15.91 18.73
CA VAL A 401 -18.61 -14.69 17.96
C VAL A 401 -19.90 -14.21 17.31
N VAL A 402 -20.36 -13.03 17.71
CA VAL A 402 -21.60 -12.45 17.20
C VAL A 402 -21.28 -11.46 16.08
N GLY A 403 -21.59 -11.88 14.84
CA GLY A 403 -21.29 -11.18 13.60
C GLY A 403 -20.22 -11.88 12.77
N GLY A 404 -20.58 -12.25 11.54
CA GLY A 404 -19.73 -12.94 10.56
C GLY A 404 -19.02 -11.99 9.58
N GLY A 405 -18.79 -10.74 9.98
CA GLY A 405 -17.97 -9.78 9.24
C GLY A 405 -16.47 -10.06 9.37
N PRO A 406 -15.59 -9.23 8.74
CA PRO A 406 -14.13 -9.44 8.76
C PRO A 406 -13.56 -9.58 10.17
N ALA A 407 -13.98 -8.73 11.11
CA ALA A 407 -13.51 -8.76 12.50
C ALA A 407 -13.90 -10.06 13.21
N GLY A 408 -15.17 -10.48 13.07
CA GLY A 408 -15.65 -11.72 13.69
C GLY A 408 -15.01 -12.95 13.09
N MET A 409 -14.86 -13.01 11.78
CA MET A 409 -14.17 -14.14 11.12
C MET A 409 -12.70 -14.23 11.54
N GLU A 410 -11.98 -13.10 11.65
CA GLU A 410 -10.58 -13.13 12.09
C GLU A 410 -10.46 -13.53 13.57
N ALA A 411 -11.33 -13.00 14.43
CA ALA A 411 -11.40 -13.43 15.83
C ALA A 411 -11.65 -14.94 15.97
N ALA A 412 -12.61 -15.46 15.20
CA ALA A 412 -12.93 -16.88 15.17
C ALA A 412 -11.75 -17.73 14.66
N ARG A 413 -11.09 -17.27 13.57
CA ARG A 413 -9.92 -17.94 13.00
C ARG A 413 -8.78 -18.03 14.03
N VAL A 414 -8.44 -16.94 14.69
CA VAL A 414 -7.39 -16.90 15.71
C VAL A 414 -7.73 -17.80 16.89
N ALA A 415 -8.95 -17.72 17.38
CA ALA A 415 -9.42 -18.55 18.50
C ALA A 415 -9.37 -20.05 18.15
N ALA A 416 -9.81 -20.45 16.96
CA ALA A 416 -9.75 -21.84 16.49
C ALA A 416 -8.30 -22.34 16.33
N ILE A 417 -7.40 -21.52 15.75
CA ILE A 417 -5.95 -21.85 15.67
C ILE A 417 -5.39 -22.10 17.07
N ARG A 418 -5.80 -21.33 18.08
CA ARG A 418 -5.39 -21.50 19.45
C ARG A 418 -6.02 -22.70 20.17
N GLY A 419 -6.97 -23.40 19.52
CA GLY A 419 -7.55 -24.64 20.02
C GLY A 419 -8.86 -24.47 20.80
N HIS A 420 -9.51 -23.31 20.68
CA HIS A 420 -10.83 -23.09 21.26
C HIS A 420 -11.93 -23.66 20.35
N LYS A 421 -13.09 -23.98 20.93
CA LYS A 421 -14.31 -24.32 20.23
C LYS A 421 -15.05 -23.02 19.89
N VAL A 422 -15.28 -22.76 18.61
CA VAL A 422 -15.81 -21.45 18.18
C VAL A 422 -17.10 -21.62 17.39
N THR A 423 -18.10 -20.81 17.73
CA THR A 423 -19.35 -20.67 16.97
C THR A 423 -19.53 -19.22 16.54
N ILE A 424 -19.67 -18.99 15.24
CA ILE A 424 -20.06 -17.69 14.68
C ILE A 424 -21.58 -17.66 14.54
N PHE A 425 -22.22 -16.59 15.01
CA PHE A 425 -23.62 -16.26 14.77
C PHE A 425 -23.68 -15.16 13.71
N GLU A 426 -24.34 -15.44 12.58
CA GLU A 426 -24.46 -14.49 11.47
C GLU A 426 -25.95 -14.29 11.14
N LYS A 427 -26.42 -13.03 11.23
CA LYS A 427 -27.82 -12.67 10.97
C LYS A 427 -28.26 -12.88 9.54
N THR A 428 -27.32 -12.89 8.58
CA THR A 428 -27.59 -13.12 7.16
C THR A 428 -27.34 -14.57 6.75
N GLY A 429 -27.54 -14.90 5.49
CA GLY A 429 -27.25 -16.23 4.94
C GLY A 429 -25.80 -16.44 4.52
N GLU A 430 -24.89 -15.47 4.80
CA GLU A 430 -23.53 -15.49 4.26
C GLU A 430 -22.55 -14.73 5.16
N LEU A 431 -21.33 -15.27 5.31
CA LEU A 431 -20.22 -14.57 5.98
C LEU A 431 -19.65 -13.47 5.08
N GLY A 432 -19.12 -12.40 5.69
CA GLY A 432 -18.41 -11.32 5.00
C GLY A 432 -18.82 -9.92 5.42
N GLY A 433 -20.07 -9.73 5.89
CA GLY A 433 -20.53 -8.42 6.36
C GLY A 433 -20.34 -7.31 5.31
N ALA A 434 -19.95 -6.12 5.75
CA ALA A 434 -19.81 -4.94 4.90
C ALA A 434 -18.77 -5.07 3.77
N ILE A 435 -17.76 -5.95 3.89
CA ILE A 435 -16.76 -6.14 2.83
C ILE A 435 -17.38 -6.59 1.50
N LEU A 436 -18.50 -7.28 1.55
CA LEU A 436 -19.21 -7.74 0.37
C LEU A 436 -19.81 -6.59 -0.44
N GLY A 437 -20.29 -5.55 0.23
CA GLY A 437 -20.71 -4.32 -0.43
C GLY A 437 -19.53 -3.60 -1.09
N CYS A 438 -18.37 -3.55 -0.44
CA CYS A 438 -17.18 -2.93 -1.01
C CYS A 438 -16.75 -3.57 -2.33
N CYS A 439 -16.99 -4.88 -2.52
CA CYS A 439 -16.68 -5.59 -3.77
C CYS A 439 -17.50 -5.10 -4.97
N LEU A 440 -18.59 -4.38 -4.76
CA LEU A 440 -19.46 -3.85 -5.82
C LEU A 440 -18.90 -2.58 -6.46
N VAL A 441 -17.93 -1.94 -5.80
CA VAL A 441 -17.33 -0.70 -6.28
C VAL A 441 -16.32 -1.02 -7.37
N PRO A 442 -16.44 -0.44 -8.58
CA PRO A 442 -15.48 -0.70 -9.67
C PRO A 442 -14.04 -0.39 -9.26
N GLY A 443 -13.14 -1.36 -9.46
CA GLY A 443 -11.74 -1.30 -9.03
C GLY A 443 -11.48 -1.78 -7.61
N LYS A 444 -12.53 -2.19 -6.86
CA LYS A 444 -12.40 -2.76 -5.51
C LYS A 444 -12.71 -4.27 -5.45
N GLU A 445 -12.77 -4.95 -6.58
CA GLU A 445 -13.02 -6.40 -6.69
C GLU A 445 -11.99 -7.22 -5.89
N LYS A 446 -10.79 -6.68 -5.68
CA LYS A 446 -9.73 -7.28 -4.85
C LYS A 446 -10.16 -7.53 -3.39
N MET A 447 -11.16 -6.82 -2.89
CA MET A 447 -11.74 -7.07 -1.56
C MET A 447 -12.33 -8.48 -1.46
N LYS A 448 -12.82 -9.04 -2.59
CA LYS A 448 -13.33 -10.41 -2.67
C LYS A 448 -12.25 -11.45 -2.36
N TRP A 449 -10.99 -11.19 -2.73
CA TRP A 449 -9.89 -12.13 -2.43
C TRP A 449 -9.76 -12.41 -0.94
N TYR A 450 -9.85 -11.35 -0.12
CA TYR A 450 -9.79 -11.51 1.33
C TYR A 450 -11.06 -12.18 1.87
N ALA A 451 -12.25 -11.78 1.40
CA ALA A 451 -13.51 -12.38 1.82
C ALA A 451 -13.53 -13.90 1.54
N ASP A 452 -13.10 -14.32 0.36
CA ASP A 452 -13.05 -15.73 -0.02
C ASP A 452 -11.96 -16.48 0.74
N TRP A 453 -10.80 -15.86 0.96
CA TRP A 453 -9.73 -16.45 1.74
C TRP A 453 -10.15 -16.71 3.19
N ILE A 454 -10.70 -15.72 3.88
CA ILE A 454 -11.08 -15.87 5.30
C ILE A 454 -12.23 -16.88 5.48
N ARG A 455 -13.18 -16.95 4.54
CA ARG A 455 -14.24 -17.97 4.53
C ARG A 455 -13.66 -19.38 4.42
N ARG A 456 -12.69 -19.58 3.53
CA ARG A 456 -11.99 -20.87 3.42
C ARG A 456 -11.27 -21.22 4.72
N GLN A 457 -10.62 -20.25 5.39
CA GLN A 457 -9.99 -20.46 6.69
C GLN A 457 -11.00 -20.88 7.75
N ILE A 458 -12.14 -20.20 7.85
CA ILE A 458 -13.23 -20.57 8.80
C ILE A 458 -13.68 -22.01 8.56
N LYS A 459 -13.90 -22.38 7.31
CA LYS A 459 -14.31 -23.76 6.94
C LYS A 459 -13.23 -24.79 7.26
N SER A 460 -11.97 -24.54 6.89
CA SER A 460 -10.86 -25.49 7.08
C SER A 460 -10.50 -25.71 8.57
N LEU A 461 -10.76 -24.72 9.42
CA LEU A 461 -10.55 -24.81 10.87
C LEU A 461 -11.72 -25.44 11.62
N GLY A 462 -12.79 -25.84 10.91
CA GLY A 462 -13.96 -26.48 11.53
C GLY A 462 -14.78 -25.55 12.44
N VAL A 463 -14.72 -24.23 12.23
CA VAL A 463 -15.51 -23.26 12.99
C VAL A 463 -16.99 -23.44 12.65
N ALA A 464 -17.83 -23.63 13.68
CA ALA A 464 -19.27 -23.71 13.50
C ALA A 464 -19.86 -22.35 13.12
N VAL A 465 -20.80 -22.35 12.15
CA VAL A 465 -21.49 -21.12 11.72
C VAL A 465 -23.00 -21.32 11.79
N ARG A 466 -23.68 -20.46 12.52
CA ARG A 466 -25.15 -20.38 12.57
C ARG A 466 -25.60 -19.19 11.73
N TYR A 467 -26.03 -19.49 10.53
CA TYR A 467 -26.58 -18.49 9.60
C TYR A 467 -28.02 -18.11 9.95
N ARG A 468 -28.45 -16.91 9.53
CA ARG A 468 -29.79 -16.36 9.76
C ARG A 468 -30.17 -16.41 11.25
N THR A 469 -29.16 -16.20 12.10
CA THR A 469 -29.31 -16.31 13.55
C THR A 469 -28.77 -15.05 14.22
N GLN A 470 -29.65 -14.35 14.94
CA GLN A 470 -29.27 -13.30 15.86
C GLN A 470 -29.50 -13.85 17.27
N PRO A 471 -28.42 -14.16 18.03
CA PRO A 471 -28.56 -14.77 19.35
C PRO A 471 -29.13 -13.76 20.34
N THR A 472 -29.90 -14.27 21.30
CA THR A 472 -30.29 -13.55 22.49
C THR A 472 -29.20 -13.62 23.58
N VAL A 473 -29.32 -12.81 24.64
CA VAL A 473 -28.41 -12.89 25.79
C VAL A 473 -28.44 -14.28 26.42
N ASP A 474 -29.62 -14.90 26.49
CA ASP A 474 -29.76 -16.26 27.08
C ASP A 474 -29.06 -17.33 26.22
N ASP A 475 -29.11 -17.24 24.90
CA ASP A 475 -28.38 -18.11 24.00
C ASP A 475 -26.87 -18.06 24.23
N LEU A 476 -26.36 -16.90 24.64
CA LEU A 476 -24.94 -16.64 24.83
C LEU A 476 -24.42 -17.07 26.21
N ARG A 477 -25.28 -17.27 27.21
CA ARG A 477 -24.89 -17.67 28.58
C ARG A 477 -24.18 -19.03 28.68
N THR A 478 -24.31 -19.88 27.66
CA THR A 478 -23.67 -21.20 27.63
C THR A 478 -22.22 -21.16 27.10
N TYR A 479 -21.73 -20.00 26.72
CA TYR A 479 -20.38 -19.79 26.22
C TYR A 479 -19.48 -19.18 27.29
N ASP A 480 -18.21 -19.62 27.33
CA ASP A 480 -17.21 -19.07 28.24
C ASP A 480 -16.81 -17.63 27.92
N VAL A 481 -16.82 -17.29 26.61
CA VAL A 481 -16.47 -15.96 26.09
C VAL A 481 -17.39 -15.58 24.94
N VAL A 482 -17.82 -14.33 24.94
CA VAL A 482 -18.60 -13.74 23.85
C VAL A 482 -17.79 -12.60 23.21
N VAL A 483 -17.57 -12.69 21.89
CA VAL A 483 -16.93 -11.66 21.09
C VAL A 483 -18.00 -10.89 20.33
N ASN A 484 -18.18 -9.61 20.66
CA ASN A 484 -19.06 -8.71 19.91
C ASN A 484 -18.35 -8.22 18.64
N ALA A 485 -18.84 -8.66 17.49
CA ALA A 485 -18.35 -8.28 16.16
C ALA A 485 -19.51 -7.84 15.23
N THR A 486 -20.56 -7.26 15.82
CA THR A 486 -21.82 -6.88 15.13
C THR A 486 -21.66 -5.72 14.13
N GLY A 487 -20.51 -5.05 14.14
CA GLY A 487 -20.16 -3.99 13.19
C GLY A 487 -20.84 -2.64 13.49
N ALA A 488 -21.24 -1.97 12.43
CA ALA A 488 -21.88 -0.66 12.49
C ALA A 488 -23.07 -0.61 11.52
N SER A 489 -23.96 0.34 11.73
CA SER A 489 -25.11 0.63 10.87
C SER A 489 -25.22 2.13 10.59
N SER A 490 -26.02 2.50 9.60
CA SER A 490 -26.29 3.92 9.30
C SER A 490 -26.85 4.64 10.51
N TYR A 491 -26.28 5.79 10.79
CA TYR A 491 -26.83 6.76 11.71
C TYR A 491 -28.00 7.49 11.02
N VAL A 492 -29.15 7.47 11.62
CA VAL A 492 -30.32 8.26 11.17
C VAL A 492 -30.35 9.56 11.97
N PRO A 493 -30.14 10.72 11.32
CA PRO A 493 -30.13 12.00 12.02
C PRO A 493 -31.52 12.39 12.50
N ASP A 494 -31.59 13.10 13.62
CA ASP A 494 -32.81 13.73 14.10
C ASP A 494 -33.04 15.05 13.34
N LEU A 495 -33.67 14.95 12.17
CA LEU A 495 -34.04 16.09 11.33
C LEU A 495 -35.32 15.80 10.54
N PRO A 496 -36.04 16.86 10.12
CA PRO A 496 -37.30 16.71 9.38
C PRO A 496 -37.11 15.87 8.11
N GLY A 497 -37.93 14.82 7.96
CA GLY A 497 -37.96 13.93 6.79
C GLY A 497 -36.92 12.84 6.78
N ALA A 498 -36.14 12.61 7.84
CA ALA A 498 -35.14 11.54 7.92
C ALA A 498 -35.76 10.12 7.88
N ASP A 499 -37.05 10.00 8.14
CA ASP A 499 -37.88 8.78 8.04
C ASP A 499 -38.67 8.69 6.72
N GLY A 500 -38.44 9.59 5.78
CA GLY A 500 -39.13 9.66 4.49
C GLY A 500 -38.94 8.41 3.65
N SER A 501 -39.92 8.11 2.77
CA SER A 501 -39.88 6.93 1.87
C SER A 501 -38.75 6.99 0.83
N ASN A 502 -38.21 8.17 0.56
CA ASN A 502 -37.06 8.42 -0.32
C ASN A 502 -35.71 8.42 0.43
N VAL A 503 -35.71 8.14 1.74
CA VAL A 503 -34.48 7.98 2.54
C VAL A 503 -34.07 6.50 2.55
N VAL A 504 -32.81 6.23 2.24
CA VAL A 504 -32.25 4.88 2.15
C VAL A 504 -30.95 4.82 2.97
N ARG A 505 -30.72 3.70 3.63
CA ARG A 505 -29.44 3.44 4.32
C ARG A 505 -28.42 2.89 3.34
N PHE A 506 -27.13 3.19 3.55
CA PHE A 506 -26.08 2.68 2.66
C PHE A 506 -26.05 1.14 2.63
N GLU A 507 -26.40 0.47 3.72
CA GLU A 507 -26.44 -0.99 3.78
C GLU A 507 -27.50 -1.55 2.81
N GLU A 508 -28.60 -0.84 2.58
CA GLU A 508 -29.64 -1.26 1.63
C GLU A 508 -29.15 -1.10 0.19
N VAL A 509 -28.39 -0.03 -0.09
CA VAL A 509 -27.78 0.24 -1.40
C VAL A 509 -26.68 -0.77 -1.72
N MET A 510 -25.79 -1.03 -0.75
CA MET A 510 -24.62 -1.88 -0.92
C MET A 510 -24.90 -3.37 -0.64
N ALA A 511 -26.12 -3.74 -0.21
CA ALA A 511 -26.49 -5.14 -0.05
C ALA A 511 -26.80 -5.80 -1.40
N CYS A 512 -26.04 -6.84 -1.78
CA CYS A 512 -26.30 -7.63 -2.99
C CYS A 512 -26.98 -8.97 -2.65
N PRO A 513 -28.23 -9.30 -3.12
CA PRO A 513 -28.87 -10.58 -2.82
C PRO A 513 -28.18 -11.79 -3.43
N LYS A 514 -27.59 -11.68 -4.63
CA LYS A 514 -26.86 -12.79 -5.26
C LYS A 514 -25.36 -12.75 -4.99
N ARG A 515 -24.85 -11.70 -4.37
CA ARG A 515 -23.50 -11.51 -3.82
C ARG A 515 -22.33 -12.16 -4.60
N THR A 516 -22.47 -12.32 -5.90
CA THR A 516 -21.38 -12.67 -6.80
C THR A 516 -21.03 -11.42 -7.59
N CYS A 517 -19.82 -10.92 -7.42
CA CYS A 517 -19.32 -9.76 -8.18
C CYS A 517 -19.34 -9.99 -9.71
N GLU A 518 -19.57 -11.21 -10.15
CA GLU A 518 -19.60 -11.62 -11.56
C GLU A 518 -20.90 -11.25 -12.28
N ASN A 519 -22.01 -11.00 -11.57
CA ASN A 519 -23.33 -10.80 -12.17
C ASN A 519 -23.95 -9.44 -11.84
N TYR A 520 -23.13 -8.40 -11.70
CA TYR A 520 -23.65 -7.05 -11.54
C TYR A 520 -23.27 -6.20 -12.76
N PRO A 521 -24.19 -5.55 -13.45
CA PRO A 521 -25.46 -4.96 -13.04
C PRO A 521 -26.64 -5.37 -13.94
N GLY A 522 -27.06 -6.59 -14.07
CA GLY A 522 -28.12 -6.94 -15.02
C GLY A 522 -29.54 -7.02 -14.45
N ASP A 523 -29.75 -7.56 -13.24
CA ASP A 523 -31.05 -8.08 -12.80
C ASP A 523 -31.58 -7.54 -11.47
N ARG A 524 -31.07 -6.39 -11.00
CA ARG A 524 -31.60 -5.77 -9.81
C ARG A 524 -32.31 -4.47 -10.12
N GLN A 525 -33.58 -4.52 -10.01
CA GLN A 525 -34.36 -3.34 -9.66
C GLN A 525 -33.88 -2.86 -8.29
N MET A 526 -32.98 -1.86 -8.26
CA MET A 526 -32.85 -0.98 -7.12
C MET A 526 -34.13 -0.11 -7.09
N THR A 527 -35.25 -0.75 -6.76
CA THR A 527 -36.60 -0.18 -6.83
C THR A 527 -36.81 1.02 -5.93
N ARG A 528 -35.84 1.30 -5.06
CA ARG A 528 -35.89 2.41 -4.09
C ARG A 528 -34.92 3.56 -4.37
N VAL A 529 -34.01 3.45 -5.36
CA VAL A 529 -33.03 4.51 -5.64
C VAL A 529 -33.35 5.18 -6.96
N GLY A 530 -33.78 6.43 -6.90
CA GLY A 530 -34.13 7.26 -8.06
C GLY A 530 -32.91 7.67 -8.88
N GLU A 531 -33.09 8.60 -9.82
CA GLU A 531 -32.04 9.05 -10.74
C GLU A 531 -31.07 10.05 -10.08
N ARG A 532 -31.62 11.04 -9.33
CA ARG A 532 -30.84 12.05 -8.62
C ARG A 532 -30.66 11.63 -7.17
N VAL A 533 -29.42 11.33 -6.80
CA VAL A 533 -29.09 10.77 -5.48
C VAL A 533 -28.19 11.72 -4.69
N ILE A 534 -28.59 12.03 -3.48
CA ILE A 534 -27.73 12.69 -2.49
C ILE A 534 -27.17 11.63 -1.57
N VAL A 535 -25.85 11.61 -1.40
CA VAL A 535 -25.13 10.77 -0.44
C VAL A 535 -24.65 11.67 0.69
N TRP A 536 -25.15 11.43 1.89
CA TRP A 536 -24.79 12.20 3.07
C TRP A 536 -23.76 11.43 3.93
N GLY A 537 -22.52 11.92 3.97
CA GLY A 537 -21.43 11.29 4.71
C GLY A 537 -20.05 11.68 4.20
N ASP A 538 -19.01 11.15 4.84
CA ASP A 538 -17.62 11.53 4.58
C ASP A 538 -16.63 10.37 4.47
N HIS A 539 -16.92 9.22 5.07
CA HIS A 539 -16.01 8.08 5.14
C HIS A 539 -16.10 7.15 3.90
N PHE A 540 -15.40 6.03 3.95
CA PHE A 540 -15.45 5.01 2.90
C PHE A 540 -16.87 4.62 2.50
N GLN A 541 -17.81 4.56 3.46
CA GLN A 541 -19.21 4.22 3.18
C GLN A 541 -19.84 5.20 2.19
N ALA A 542 -19.64 6.51 2.39
CA ALA A 542 -20.16 7.53 1.50
C ALA A 542 -19.44 7.51 0.14
N VAL A 543 -18.12 7.47 0.16
CA VAL A 543 -17.28 7.47 -1.05
C VAL A 543 -17.56 6.24 -1.91
N ASP A 544 -17.66 5.06 -1.31
CA ASP A 544 -17.90 3.80 -2.01
C ASP A 544 -19.33 3.71 -2.56
N THR A 545 -20.31 4.15 -1.77
CA THR A 545 -21.71 4.24 -2.20
C THR A 545 -21.84 5.20 -3.39
N ALA A 546 -21.19 6.35 -3.35
CA ALA A 546 -21.19 7.29 -4.45
C ALA A 546 -20.54 6.74 -5.73
N GLN A 547 -19.37 6.09 -5.62
CA GLN A 547 -18.71 5.45 -6.75
C GLN A 547 -19.59 4.35 -7.37
N PHE A 548 -20.21 3.53 -6.51
CA PHE A 548 -21.10 2.48 -6.96
C PHE A 548 -22.32 3.06 -7.72
N LEU A 549 -23.03 4.01 -7.13
CA LEU A 549 -24.19 4.65 -7.75
C LEU A 549 -23.85 5.37 -9.06
N ALA A 550 -22.72 6.08 -9.11
CA ALA A 550 -22.23 6.71 -10.34
C ALA A 550 -21.90 5.67 -11.42
N SER A 551 -21.34 4.51 -11.04
CA SER A 551 -21.00 3.45 -11.98
C SER A 551 -22.22 2.80 -12.66
N ILE A 552 -23.38 2.85 -12.02
CA ILE A 552 -24.67 2.39 -12.59
C ILE A 552 -25.48 3.52 -13.22
N GLY A 553 -24.84 4.69 -13.43
CA GLY A 553 -25.38 5.79 -14.22
C GLY A 553 -26.20 6.82 -13.44
N LYS A 554 -26.27 6.77 -12.09
CA LYS A 554 -26.99 7.76 -11.28
C LYS A 554 -26.27 9.11 -11.25
N GLN A 555 -27.08 10.19 -11.11
CA GLN A 555 -26.57 11.54 -10.84
C GLN A 555 -26.32 11.69 -9.34
N VAL A 556 -25.06 11.68 -8.92
CA VAL A 556 -24.68 11.62 -7.52
C VAL A 556 -24.14 12.96 -7.03
N THR A 557 -24.67 13.44 -5.89
CA THR A 557 -24.10 14.55 -5.12
C THR A 557 -23.75 14.07 -3.73
N ILE A 558 -22.48 14.21 -3.32
CA ILE A 558 -22.04 13.94 -1.95
C ILE A 558 -22.13 15.25 -1.14
N ILE A 559 -22.66 15.15 0.07
CA ILE A 559 -22.70 16.25 1.03
C ILE A 559 -21.92 15.83 2.27
N THR A 560 -20.97 16.65 2.69
CA THR A 560 -20.18 16.43 3.91
C THR A 560 -20.05 17.73 4.72
N PRO A 561 -20.17 17.67 6.07
CA PRO A 561 -19.91 18.83 6.94
C PRO A 561 -18.41 19.18 7.00
N ASN A 562 -17.55 18.27 6.60
CA ASN A 562 -16.11 18.47 6.60
C ASN A 562 -15.65 19.41 5.47
N ARG A 563 -14.53 20.09 5.67
CA ARG A 563 -13.92 20.96 4.64
C ARG A 563 -13.48 20.19 3.40
N GLU A 564 -13.20 18.91 3.56
CA GLU A 564 -12.78 18.00 2.51
C GLU A 564 -13.49 16.66 2.61
N LEU A 565 -13.83 16.08 1.47
CA LEU A 565 -14.36 14.72 1.40
C LEU A 565 -13.23 13.73 1.67
N GLY A 566 -13.48 12.79 2.57
CA GLY A 566 -12.57 11.67 2.84
C GLY A 566 -11.30 12.08 3.60
N ALA A 567 -11.37 13.13 4.44
CA ALA A 567 -10.25 13.61 5.24
C ALA A 567 -9.58 12.53 6.12
N THR A 568 -10.30 11.46 6.46
CA THR A 568 -9.79 10.32 7.24
C THR A 568 -9.47 9.10 6.39
N ILE A 569 -9.69 9.18 5.08
CA ILE A 569 -9.35 8.12 4.13
C ILE A 569 -7.91 8.33 3.66
N GLU A 570 -7.25 7.24 3.34
CA GLU A 570 -5.88 7.24 2.85
C GLU A 570 -5.74 8.15 1.60
N PRO A 571 -4.81 9.13 1.60
CA PRO A 571 -4.79 10.22 0.62
C PRO A 571 -4.53 9.78 -0.83
N VAL A 572 -3.69 8.75 -1.05
CA VAL A 572 -3.42 8.24 -2.42
C VAL A 572 -4.68 7.60 -3.00
N HIS A 573 -5.46 6.91 -2.15
CA HIS A 573 -6.75 6.39 -2.53
C HIS A 573 -7.71 7.52 -2.92
N MET A 574 -7.81 8.57 -2.07
CA MET A 574 -8.66 9.73 -2.35
C MET A 574 -8.20 10.53 -3.57
N TYR A 575 -6.90 10.61 -3.84
CA TYR A 575 -6.38 11.21 -5.06
C TYR A 575 -6.96 10.53 -6.32
N VAL A 576 -6.94 9.20 -6.36
CA VAL A 576 -7.52 8.43 -7.47
C VAL A 576 -9.05 8.61 -7.52
N VAL A 577 -9.73 8.57 -6.37
CA VAL A 577 -11.19 8.77 -6.30
C VAL A 577 -11.60 10.15 -6.82
N ARG A 578 -10.89 11.22 -6.42
CA ARG A 578 -11.17 12.60 -6.89
C ARG A 578 -11.00 12.71 -8.41
N LYS A 579 -9.96 12.11 -8.99
CA LYS A 579 -9.78 12.05 -10.45
C LYS A 579 -10.95 11.34 -11.12
N ARG A 580 -11.41 10.22 -10.59
CA ARG A 580 -12.58 9.50 -11.10
C ARG A 580 -13.87 10.31 -11.00
N PHE A 581 -14.09 11.02 -9.89
CA PHE A 581 -15.27 11.88 -9.71
C PHE A 581 -15.30 13.04 -10.70
N ASN A 582 -14.15 13.67 -10.93
CA ASN A 582 -14.00 14.80 -11.86
C ASN A 582 -13.81 14.37 -13.31
N GLN A 583 -13.64 13.08 -13.59
CA GLN A 583 -13.36 12.51 -14.92
C GLN A 583 -12.08 13.08 -15.57
N THR A 584 -11.08 13.50 -14.79
CA THR A 584 -9.92 14.27 -15.25
C THR A 584 -8.72 13.43 -15.65
N ASP A 585 -8.74 12.08 -15.57
CA ASP A 585 -7.66 11.21 -16.08
C ASP A 585 -8.20 9.82 -16.42
N ALA A 586 -8.52 9.62 -17.68
CA ALA A 586 -8.97 8.32 -18.19
C ALA A 586 -7.80 7.33 -18.43
N GLU A 587 -6.56 7.80 -18.58
CA GLU A 587 -5.45 6.98 -19.11
C GLU A 587 -4.78 6.07 -18.08
N ALA A 588 -4.78 6.41 -16.79
CA ALA A 588 -4.16 5.60 -15.74
C ALA A 588 -5.13 4.66 -15.01
N LEU A 589 -6.43 4.74 -15.28
CA LEU A 589 -7.46 4.01 -14.54
C LEU A 589 -8.20 3.06 -15.48
N THR A 590 -8.14 1.79 -15.17
CA THR A 590 -8.78 0.68 -15.91
C THR A 590 -10.32 0.71 -15.88
N SER A 591 -10.95 1.67 -15.20
CA SER A 591 -12.39 1.80 -15.09
C SER A 591 -12.95 2.80 -16.11
N LYS A 592 -14.07 2.43 -16.74
CA LYS A 592 -14.84 3.33 -17.60
C LYS A 592 -15.24 4.60 -16.86
N PRO A 593 -15.21 5.78 -17.54
CA PRO A 593 -15.72 7.02 -16.95
C PRO A 593 -17.18 6.87 -16.55
N TYR A 594 -17.60 7.58 -15.51
CA TYR A 594 -19.00 7.61 -15.10
C TYR A 594 -19.85 8.35 -16.14
N LYS A 595 -21.11 8.00 -16.26
CA LYS A 595 -22.07 8.70 -17.14
C LYS A 595 -22.20 10.18 -16.75
N HIS A 596 -22.17 10.46 -15.44
CA HIS A 596 -22.22 11.80 -14.87
C HIS A 596 -21.06 11.99 -13.90
N PRO A 597 -20.41 13.17 -13.84
CA PRO A 597 -19.44 13.48 -12.79
C PRO A 597 -20.13 13.46 -11.41
N VAL A 598 -19.39 13.06 -10.38
CA VAL A 598 -19.89 13.08 -9.00
C VAL A 598 -19.66 14.49 -8.45
N ARG A 599 -20.75 15.17 -8.10
CA ARG A 599 -20.67 16.48 -7.45
C ARG A 599 -20.34 16.31 -5.96
N VAL A 600 -19.42 17.12 -5.44
CA VAL A 600 -19.07 17.12 -4.01
C VAL A 600 -19.34 18.50 -3.43
N ILE A 601 -20.13 18.55 -2.34
CA ILE A 601 -20.41 19.77 -1.58
C ILE A 601 -19.84 19.57 -0.18
N THR A 602 -18.78 20.30 0.13
CA THR A 602 -18.07 20.26 1.42
C THR A 602 -18.54 21.41 2.32
N SER A 603 -18.21 21.34 3.61
CA SER A 603 -18.62 22.33 4.63
C SER A 603 -20.13 22.61 4.59
N ALA A 604 -20.93 21.57 4.38
CA ALA A 604 -22.39 21.68 4.25
C ALA A 604 -23.10 20.72 5.20
N THR A 605 -24.11 21.24 5.90
CA THR A 605 -24.90 20.47 6.86
C THR A 605 -26.28 20.18 6.28
N LEU A 606 -26.73 18.94 6.36
CA LEU A 606 -28.07 18.52 6.01
C LEU A 606 -29.04 19.01 7.07
N LEU A 607 -30.10 19.75 6.67
CA LEU A 607 -31.08 20.34 7.55
C LEU A 607 -32.45 19.67 7.48
N GLU A 608 -32.88 19.24 6.29
CA GLU A 608 -34.22 18.73 6.03
C GLU A 608 -34.18 17.81 4.80
N ILE A 609 -34.95 16.74 4.79
CA ILE A 609 -35.20 15.90 3.62
C ILE A 609 -36.66 16.02 3.23
N ARG A 610 -36.92 16.40 1.97
CA ARG A 610 -38.23 16.48 1.36
C ARG A 610 -38.46 15.35 0.39
N ALA A 611 -39.66 15.13 -0.08
CA ALA A 611 -40.02 14.06 -1.00
C ALA A 611 -39.21 14.10 -2.31
N ASP A 612 -38.81 15.28 -2.77
CA ASP A 612 -38.13 15.53 -4.06
C ASP A 612 -36.84 16.34 -3.93
N ALA A 613 -36.42 16.66 -2.71
CA ALA A 613 -35.25 17.50 -2.46
C ALA A 613 -34.61 17.27 -1.09
N ALA A 614 -33.37 17.71 -0.93
CA ALA A 614 -32.71 17.91 0.36
C ALA A 614 -32.38 19.39 0.57
N VAL A 615 -32.58 19.90 1.78
CA VAL A 615 -32.19 21.25 2.17
C VAL A 615 -30.89 21.17 2.97
N ILE A 616 -29.91 21.94 2.55
CA ILE A 616 -28.61 22.02 3.21
C ILE A 616 -28.33 23.47 3.64
N MET A 617 -27.40 23.62 4.55
CA MET A 617 -26.78 24.89 4.91
C MET A 617 -25.30 24.84 4.49
N ASP A 618 -24.86 25.77 3.68
CA ASP A 618 -23.47 25.88 3.25
C ASP A 618 -22.59 26.59 4.30
N ARG A 619 -21.29 26.73 4.00
CA ARG A 619 -20.30 27.39 4.87
C ARG A 619 -20.58 28.89 5.12
N GLU A 620 -21.42 29.53 4.28
CA GLU A 620 -21.80 30.93 4.35
C GLU A 620 -23.17 31.10 5.03
N PHE A 621 -23.71 30.02 5.61
CA PHE A 621 -25.00 29.91 6.26
C PHE A 621 -26.21 30.15 5.32
N ASN A 622 -26.01 29.99 4.00
CA ASN A 622 -27.12 30.03 3.07
C ASN A 622 -27.87 28.68 3.08
N ARG A 623 -29.20 28.75 3.08
CA ARG A 623 -30.04 27.57 2.85
C ARG A 623 -30.16 27.31 1.36
N ILE A 624 -29.75 26.11 0.93
CA ILE A 624 -29.78 25.68 -0.45
C ILE A 624 -30.67 24.44 -0.56
N THR A 625 -31.62 24.46 -1.50
CA THR A 625 -32.45 23.30 -1.83
C THR A 625 -31.84 22.58 -3.04
N LEU A 626 -31.52 21.31 -2.86
CA LEU A 626 -30.94 20.44 -3.89
C LEU A 626 -31.99 19.42 -4.33
N PRO A 627 -32.34 19.35 -5.62
CA PRO A 627 -33.24 18.33 -6.12
C PRO A 627 -32.70 16.92 -5.89
N ALA A 628 -33.49 16.02 -5.33
CA ALA A 628 -33.11 14.65 -5.03
C ALA A 628 -34.31 13.72 -5.07
N ASP A 629 -34.18 12.61 -5.75
CA ASP A 629 -35.19 11.55 -5.74
C ASP A 629 -34.91 10.56 -4.59
N THR A 630 -33.68 10.54 -4.10
CA THR A 630 -33.24 9.66 -3.00
C THR A 630 -32.12 10.34 -2.18
N VAL A 631 -32.18 10.18 -0.86
CA VAL A 631 -31.10 10.54 0.06
C VAL A 631 -30.56 9.27 0.72
N VAL A 632 -29.24 9.01 0.56
CA VAL A 632 -28.58 7.86 1.16
C VAL A 632 -27.80 8.29 2.39
N LEU A 633 -28.14 7.71 3.54
CA LEU A 633 -27.48 7.97 4.82
C LEU A 633 -26.24 7.09 4.95
N CYS A 634 -25.06 7.71 4.93
CA CYS A 634 -23.75 7.02 4.98
C CYS A 634 -22.92 7.37 6.22
N GLN A 635 -23.45 8.17 7.15
CA GLN A 635 -22.86 8.28 8.48
C GLN A 635 -23.14 6.98 9.24
N VAL A 636 -22.18 6.52 10.05
CA VAL A 636 -22.28 5.24 10.75
C VAL A 636 -22.12 5.37 12.25
N GLN A 637 -22.77 4.48 12.97
CA GLN A 637 -22.61 4.31 14.41
C GLN A 637 -22.37 2.83 14.74
N PRO A 638 -21.53 2.51 15.75
CA PRO A 638 -21.32 1.14 16.19
C PRO A 638 -22.64 0.49 16.66
N ASN A 639 -22.80 -0.80 16.37
CA ASN A 639 -23.92 -1.58 16.88
C ASN A 639 -23.60 -2.02 18.32
N SER A 640 -24.21 -1.38 19.31
CA SER A 640 -24.03 -1.68 20.74
C SER A 640 -25.14 -2.56 21.32
N GLY A 641 -26.21 -2.80 20.60
CA GLY A 641 -27.50 -3.31 21.09
C GLY A 641 -27.56 -4.73 21.69
N LEU A 642 -26.44 -5.49 21.75
CA LEU A 642 -26.39 -6.78 22.43
C LEU A 642 -26.00 -6.66 23.92
N PHE A 643 -25.53 -5.51 24.36
CA PHE A 643 -24.93 -5.32 25.70
C PHE A 643 -25.44 -4.06 26.42
N ASN A 644 -26.46 -3.41 25.91
CA ASN A 644 -27.17 -2.30 26.56
C ASN A 644 -28.46 -2.79 27.22
#